data_eb4d513293170b3e4c4af5a01ef3c4a8
#
_entry.id   eb4d513293170b3e4c4af5a01ef3c4a8
#
_cell.length_a   1.000
_cell.length_b   1.000
_cell.length_c   1.000
_cell.angle_alpha   90.00
_cell.angle_beta   90.00
_cell.angle_gamma   90.00
#
_symmetry.space_group_name_H-M   'P 1'
#
loop_
_entity.id
_entity.type
_entity.pdbx_description
1 polymer ?
#
loop_
_entity_poly.entity_id
_entity_poly.type
_entity_poly.pdbx_seq_one_letter_code
_entity_poly.pdbx_strand_id
1 'polypeptide(L)'
;MKPKKIKNIFLITLLSLIFKVSAQENDISSDLKWRNIGPANMMGRIAAIDASNKDYRKVLIASASGGVFKSDNGGITWESIFDNYGAGSIGSVKFDQNNLNTIWVGTGESANRNSSAWGDGIYKSVDGGKTFKNMGLESTHQIAEIEIHPKNPDIVYAAAVGHLWGYSGDRGLFMTKDGGSSWNRVEGGLPNDGKTGCTEIIFHPENPDIMFAGFYHRLRQPASFVSGGEQGGLFKSTDGGKNWKKITTGLARGKSGMIDISIHLNNPKIMVMAYEADENIPENEPGTGVYISYDEGESWNFLLKHAVRPFYHGQIEIDPIDPDNIYVVSRGFMISNDGGKSFYPRRWRTDGGDDHDMWIAPYDNKIMYLATDQGSRLSIDGGQSWLSHNNMAIGQYYAIGVDMRDPYYVGGGLQDNGLWVTPSNSREYRGILNMHSTWIAEGDGFHTQIDPEDWKTVYTVNHVGFVARQNIETREYSFITPTPETISNFKDFVDYNYDESRNRYTIDPGEHWFFRERPDRPLLPPQFRFNWSSPFIISSHNSKKVLFGSNHLFQSFDRGDNWKIISPDLTTNDKKLRNTSNGGGLTNSNTGGENHFTIITISDTPIDTTLIWVGTDDGNVQVTRNNGDSWENVKNNIDGVPEKIWVSRVEASKHSKGRAYVSFDNHRFDDNKPYVFITEDYGKTWSNISSNLPQDYSVYVIKEDYVDENLLFVGTEKSVYFSNDRGTTWEQLGSNLPTVAIHDLVIHPRDGDLVAGTHGRSIWILDDISPLRFLNEKEDNLLPTRISTKWVKINTGRKQPFFEFRGENPPYGTLINFFSTSNTEGELIISKNNIDDNSKEPIFRKSLNIKAGINRFVWPFELERTEDEFFRYRDNLIKIKKEFKSVVIDKKGLDKYNFIDQKSFTDLNKVRKSFLDDYGMYAGGVKVFDDKLYDNFEADEGIYNVEIRLNNGKKFTDKIIVREDPLKSN
;
A
#
# COMPACT_ATOMS: atom_id res chain seq x y z
N MET A 1 38.02 -1.84 -57.83
CA MET A 1 37.25 -0.64 -57.32
C MET A 1 37.14 -0.68 -55.84
N LYS A 2 37.39 0.42 -55.19
CA LYS A 2 37.81 0.71 -53.82
C LYS A 2 36.85 0.24 -52.70
N PRO A 3 37.37 -0.23 -51.53
CA PRO A 3 36.59 -0.44 -50.31
C PRO A 3 36.69 0.82 -49.47
N LYS A 4 35.72 1.75 -49.59
CA LYS A 4 35.68 2.98 -48.77
C LYS A 4 34.37 3.24 -48.03
N LYS A 5 33.44 2.27 -47.89
CA LYS A 5 32.15 2.48 -47.20
C LYS A 5 31.94 1.67 -45.92
N ILE A 6 32.90 0.84 -45.52
CA ILE A 6 32.72 0.00 -44.29
C ILE A 6 33.30 0.68 -43.02
N LYS A 7 34.22 1.65 -43.18
CA LYS A 7 34.80 2.32 -41.97
C LYS A 7 33.89 3.32 -41.27
N ASN A 8 32.90 3.90 -41.96
CA ASN A 8 32.03 4.92 -41.34
C ASN A 8 30.83 4.33 -40.57
N ILE A 9 30.45 3.07 -40.85
CA ILE A 9 29.38 2.39 -40.12
C ILE A 9 29.90 1.87 -38.76
N PHE A 10 31.15 1.46 -38.68
CA PHE A 10 31.78 1.02 -37.45
C PHE A 10 32.08 2.19 -36.48
N LEU A 11 32.30 3.40 -37.02
CA LEU A 11 32.56 4.59 -36.17
C LEU A 11 31.27 5.17 -35.59
N ILE A 12 30.14 5.05 -36.27
CA ILE A 12 28.83 5.51 -35.76
C ILE A 12 28.29 4.51 -34.73
N THR A 13 28.52 3.21 -34.91
CA THR A 13 28.13 2.20 -33.92
C THR A 13 29.04 2.22 -32.69
N LEU A 14 30.29 2.62 -32.80
CA LEU A 14 31.19 2.80 -31.64
C LEU A 14 30.94 4.11 -30.92
N LEU A 15 30.50 5.18 -31.59
CA LEU A 15 30.05 6.42 -30.93
C LEU A 15 28.69 6.25 -30.25
N SER A 16 27.80 5.40 -30.73
CA SER A 16 26.53 5.12 -30.03
C SER A 16 26.68 4.15 -28.83
N LEU A 17 27.80 3.42 -28.74
CA LEU A 17 28.13 2.60 -27.56
C LEU A 17 28.91 3.37 -26.48
N ILE A 18 29.48 4.54 -26.82
CA ILE A 18 30.21 5.37 -25.84
C ILE A 18 29.27 6.38 -25.11
N PHE A 19 28.06 6.60 -25.63
CA PHE A 19 27.06 7.47 -24.98
C PHE A 19 26.01 6.72 -24.12
N LYS A 20 26.24 5.46 -23.78
CA LYS A 20 25.55 4.74 -22.69
C LYS A 20 26.46 4.50 -21.48
N VAL A 21 27.39 5.37 -21.20
CA VAL A 21 27.77 5.63 -19.81
C VAL A 21 26.67 6.55 -19.29
N SER A 22 25.68 5.95 -18.63
CA SER A 22 24.74 6.69 -17.82
C SER A 22 25.58 7.65 -16.97
N ALA A 23 25.40 8.94 -17.16
CA ALA A 23 25.58 9.85 -16.05
C ALA A 23 24.73 9.24 -14.95
N GLN A 24 25.35 8.79 -13.90
CA GLN A 24 24.70 8.53 -12.62
C GLN A 24 24.22 9.93 -12.24
N GLU A 25 22.96 10.25 -12.56
CA GLU A 25 22.30 11.44 -12.04
C GLU A 25 22.54 11.37 -10.54
N ASN A 26 23.25 12.33 -9.99
CA ASN A 26 23.45 12.44 -8.56
C ASN A 26 22.04 12.65 -8.00
N ASP A 27 21.44 11.62 -7.42
CA ASP A 27 20.17 11.72 -6.70
C ASP A 27 20.40 12.70 -5.55
N ILE A 28 19.96 13.94 -5.76
CA ILE A 28 20.13 15.09 -4.84
C ILE A 28 19.53 14.78 -3.47
N SER A 29 18.54 13.91 -3.45
CA SER A 29 17.80 13.50 -2.24
C SER A 29 18.26 12.15 -1.66
N SER A 30 19.33 11.54 -2.16
CA SER A 30 19.75 10.17 -1.84
C SER A 30 19.99 9.90 -0.34
N ASP A 31 20.32 10.93 0.44
CA ASP A 31 20.53 10.83 1.88
C ASP A 31 19.22 11.02 2.69
N LEU A 32 18.12 11.41 2.02
CA LEU A 32 16.79 11.45 2.63
C LEU A 32 16.17 10.06 2.57
N LYS A 33 15.92 9.45 3.71
CA LYS A 33 15.42 8.07 3.80
C LYS A 33 14.02 8.03 4.40
N TRP A 34 13.15 7.30 3.74
CA TRP A 34 11.84 6.94 4.25
C TRP A 34 11.97 5.85 5.32
N ARG A 35 11.14 5.91 6.34
CA ARG A 35 10.99 4.85 7.35
C ARG A 35 9.56 4.35 7.40
N ASN A 36 9.38 3.04 7.54
CA ASN A 36 8.09 2.41 7.69
C ASN A 36 7.69 2.42 9.17
N ILE A 37 6.52 2.99 9.49
CA ILE A 37 5.99 3.00 10.86
C ILE A 37 4.92 1.92 11.09
N GLY A 38 4.58 1.15 10.08
CA GLY A 38 3.43 0.24 10.12
C GLY A 38 2.10 0.99 9.97
N PRO A 39 1.06 0.60 10.68
CA PRO A 39 0.92 -0.61 11.50
C PRO A 39 0.84 -1.90 10.67
N ALA A 40 1.08 -3.04 11.34
CA ALA A 40 0.94 -4.36 10.72
C ALA A 40 -0.17 -5.22 11.37
N ASN A 41 -0.88 -4.68 12.34
CA ASN A 41 -1.91 -5.41 13.10
C ASN A 41 -2.97 -6.09 12.24
N MET A 42 -3.43 -5.36 11.20
CA MET A 42 -4.52 -5.78 10.32
C MET A 42 -4.01 -6.43 9.04
N MET A 43 -2.70 -6.29 8.74
CA MET A 43 -2.11 -6.65 7.45
C MET A 43 -2.79 -5.93 6.26
N GLY A 44 -3.18 -6.66 5.21
CA GLY A 44 -3.84 -6.18 4.00
C GLY A 44 -4.15 -7.37 3.10
N ARG A 45 -4.76 -7.12 1.95
CA ARG A 45 -5.19 -8.16 1.03
C ARG A 45 -4.04 -8.98 0.47
N ILE A 46 -4.19 -10.31 0.58
CA ILE A 46 -3.35 -11.30 -0.10
C ILE A 46 -4.16 -11.86 -1.27
N ALA A 47 -3.63 -11.73 -2.49
CA ALA A 47 -4.28 -12.16 -3.71
C ALA A 47 -3.98 -13.62 -4.05
N ALA A 48 -2.77 -14.12 -3.72
CA ALA A 48 -2.38 -15.50 -4.00
C ALA A 48 -1.37 -16.02 -2.96
N ILE A 49 -1.38 -17.34 -2.75
CA ILE A 49 -0.45 -18.08 -1.90
C ILE A 49 0.07 -19.30 -2.68
N ASP A 50 1.39 -19.56 -2.58
CA ASP A 50 1.96 -20.85 -2.98
C ASP A 50 2.98 -21.32 -1.94
N ALA A 51 2.96 -22.62 -1.63
CA ALA A 51 3.91 -23.19 -0.71
C ALA A 51 4.56 -24.45 -1.30
N SER A 52 5.69 -24.86 -0.72
CA SER A 52 6.38 -26.06 -1.17
C SER A 52 5.57 -27.32 -0.88
N ASN A 53 5.34 -28.12 -1.90
CA ASN A 53 4.67 -29.42 -1.80
C ASN A 53 5.45 -30.46 -0.97
N LYS A 54 6.61 -30.11 -0.41
CA LYS A 54 7.44 -30.98 0.46
C LYS A 54 7.69 -30.38 1.83
N ASP A 55 7.55 -29.08 2.01
CA ASP A 55 7.84 -28.36 3.26
C ASP A 55 7.02 -27.07 3.33
N TYR A 56 5.87 -27.11 3.99
CA TYR A 56 4.94 -25.98 4.13
C TYR A 56 5.60 -24.70 4.69
N ARG A 57 6.74 -24.85 5.39
CA ARG A 57 7.44 -23.70 5.97
C ARG A 57 8.00 -22.75 4.92
N LYS A 58 8.21 -23.25 3.70
CA LYS A 58 8.60 -22.46 2.53
C LYS A 58 7.37 -21.99 1.80
N VAL A 59 7.00 -20.74 1.98
CA VAL A 59 5.77 -20.16 1.47
C VAL A 59 6.03 -18.79 0.85
N LEU A 60 5.32 -18.50 -0.23
CA LEU A 60 5.21 -17.21 -0.89
C LEU A 60 3.80 -16.68 -0.69
N ILE A 61 3.69 -15.39 -0.48
CA ILE A 61 2.43 -14.68 -0.54
C ILE A 61 2.55 -13.47 -1.48
N ALA A 62 1.50 -13.29 -2.26
CA ALA A 62 1.33 -12.17 -3.17
C ALA A 62 0.35 -11.17 -2.55
N SER A 63 0.82 -9.99 -2.15
CA SER A 63 -0.08 -8.92 -1.75
C SER A 63 -0.73 -8.29 -2.98
N ALA A 64 -2.02 -8.00 -2.92
CA ALA A 64 -2.76 -7.37 -4.02
C ALA A 64 -2.13 -6.04 -4.49
N SER A 65 -1.42 -5.33 -3.59
CA SER A 65 -0.81 -4.03 -3.90
C SER A 65 0.51 -3.74 -3.15
N GLY A 66 1.06 -4.75 -2.43
CA GLY A 66 2.25 -4.57 -1.57
C GLY A 66 3.46 -5.42 -1.95
N GLY A 67 3.47 -6.05 -3.14
CA GLY A 67 4.57 -6.89 -3.60
C GLY A 67 4.50 -8.34 -3.11
N VAL A 68 5.63 -9.04 -3.13
CA VAL A 68 5.75 -10.45 -2.78
C VAL A 68 6.56 -10.62 -1.51
N PHE A 69 6.07 -11.48 -0.62
CA PHE A 69 6.76 -11.84 0.61
C PHE A 69 7.04 -13.34 0.64
N LYS A 70 8.20 -13.69 1.18
CA LYS A 70 8.67 -15.06 1.33
C LYS A 70 8.94 -15.38 2.79
N SER A 71 8.55 -16.59 3.21
CA SER A 71 8.94 -17.16 4.49
C SER A 71 9.61 -18.54 4.27
N ASP A 72 10.66 -18.81 5.03
CA ASP A 72 11.33 -20.11 5.11
C ASP A 72 11.01 -20.85 6.42
N ASN A 73 10.09 -20.33 7.25
CA ASN A 73 9.80 -20.85 8.59
C ASN A 73 8.29 -20.84 8.93
N GLY A 74 7.41 -20.95 7.91
CA GLY A 74 5.96 -21.06 8.11
C GLY A 74 5.27 -19.77 8.54
N GLY A 75 5.78 -18.62 8.12
CA GLY A 75 5.19 -17.32 8.42
C GLY A 75 5.64 -16.72 9.76
N ILE A 76 6.58 -17.36 10.48
CA ILE A 76 7.16 -16.78 11.69
C ILE A 76 7.89 -15.47 11.36
N THR A 77 8.64 -15.47 10.25
CA THR A 77 9.26 -14.25 9.70
C THR A 77 9.04 -14.17 8.20
N TRP A 78 8.93 -12.96 7.68
CA TRP A 78 8.74 -12.68 6.27
C TRP A 78 9.82 -11.76 5.75
N GLU A 79 10.27 -12.02 4.53
CA GLU A 79 11.17 -11.18 3.77
C GLU A 79 10.39 -10.61 2.57
N SER A 80 10.39 -9.29 2.41
CA SER A 80 9.89 -8.66 1.18
C SER A 80 10.92 -8.86 0.08
N ILE A 81 10.55 -9.51 -1.01
CA ILE A 81 11.47 -9.89 -2.07
C ILE A 81 11.20 -9.19 -3.41
N PHE A 82 10.18 -8.31 -3.46
CA PHE A 82 9.73 -7.69 -4.72
C PHE A 82 9.56 -6.16 -4.63
N ASP A 83 10.31 -5.46 -3.78
CA ASP A 83 10.15 -4.03 -3.48
C ASP A 83 10.55 -3.08 -4.61
N ASN A 84 11.49 -3.46 -5.47
CA ASN A 84 12.14 -2.55 -6.43
C ASN A 84 11.85 -2.92 -7.89
N TYR A 85 10.71 -3.52 -8.17
CA TYR A 85 10.31 -3.92 -9.52
C TYR A 85 9.13 -3.06 -10.02
N GLY A 86 8.73 -3.26 -11.27
CA GLY A 86 7.86 -2.33 -11.99
C GLY A 86 6.44 -2.19 -11.46
N ALA A 87 5.96 -3.12 -10.62
CA ALA A 87 4.62 -3.04 -10.01
C ALA A 87 4.60 -3.60 -8.60
N GLY A 88 3.82 -2.98 -7.71
CA GLY A 88 3.52 -3.51 -6.38
C GLY A 88 2.25 -4.39 -6.34
N SER A 89 1.41 -4.33 -7.38
CA SER A 89 0.21 -5.15 -7.52
C SER A 89 0.54 -6.52 -8.08
N ILE A 90 0.13 -7.59 -7.40
CA ILE A 90 0.46 -8.98 -7.76
C ILE A 90 -0.83 -9.78 -7.91
N GLY A 91 -0.93 -10.59 -8.98
CA GLY A 91 -2.06 -11.47 -9.23
C GLY A 91 -1.75 -12.93 -8.95
N SER A 92 -0.50 -13.38 -9.22
CA SER A 92 -0.10 -14.77 -9.02
C SER A 92 1.36 -14.90 -8.61
N VAL A 93 1.67 -15.91 -7.81
CA VAL A 93 3.04 -16.28 -7.41
C VAL A 93 3.17 -17.79 -7.37
N LYS A 94 4.30 -18.33 -7.91
CA LYS A 94 4.48 -19.80 -8.03
C LYS A 94 5.92 -20.20 -7.81
N PHE A 95 6.15 -21.21 -6.99
CA PHE A 95 7.42 -21.96 -6.95
C PHE A 95 7.50 -22.98 -8.10
N ASP A 96 8.67 -23.13 -8.68
CA ASP A 96 8.98 -24.39 -9.35
C ASP A 96 9.18 -25.47 -8.26
N GLN A 97 8.23 -26.40 -8.15
CA GLN A 97 8.22 -27.44 -7.11
C GLN A 97 9.41 -28.41 -7.21
N ASN A 98 10.15 -28.42 -8.34
CA ASN A 98 11.36 -29.18 -8.53
C ASN A 98 12.61 -28.39 -8.11
N ASN A 99 12.54 -27.04 -8.13
CA ASN A 99 13.62 -26.15 -7.76
C ASN A 99 13.08 -24.87 -7.12
N LEU A 100 12.94 -24.84 -5.81
CA LEU A 100 12.37 -23.71 -5.05
C LEU A 100 13.20 -22.39 -5.15
N ASN A 101 14.39 -22.41 -5.77
CA ASN A 101 15.09 -21.17 -6.12
C ASN A 101 14.50 -20.48 -7.36
N THR A 102 13.69 -21.20 -8.14
CA THR A 102 12.94 -20.61 -9.26
C THR A 102 11.56 -20.17 -8.75
N ILE A 103 11.31 -18.87 -8.85
CA ILE A 103 10.05 -18.22 -8.44
C ILE A 103 9.54 -17.43 -9.64
N TRP A 104 8.26 -17.59 -9.95
CA TRP A 104 7.55 -16.79 -10.91
C TRP A 104 6.57 -15.85 -10.21
N VAL A 105 6.45 -14.64 -10.76
CA VAL A 105 5.53 -13.60 -10.25
C VAL A 105 4.75 -13.03 -11.43
N GLY A 106 3.44 -13.13 -11.39
CA GLY A 106 2.51 -12.48 -12.30
C GLY A 106 1.98 -11.21 -11.67
N THR A 107 2.26 -10.05 -12.31
CA THR A 107 1.86 -8.76 -11.76
C THR A 107 0.45 -8.35 -12.15
N GLY A 108 -0.15 -7.45 -11.34
CA GLY A 108 -1.52 -6.94 -11.49
C GLY A 108 -2.57 -7.85 -10.85
N GLU A 109 -3.30 -7.31 -9.87
CA GLU A 109 -4.39 -8.01 -9.19
C GLU A 109 -5.50 -8.41 -10.17
N SER A 110 -5.84 -9.70 -10.22
CA SER A 110 -6.81 -10.25 -11.19
C SER A 110 -8.28 -10.02 -10.82
N ALA A 111 -8.58 -9.64 -9.58
CA ALA A 111 -9.95 -9.43 -9.10
C ALA A 111 -10.67 -8.28 -9.83
N ASN A 112 -11.98 -8.43 -10.07
CA ASN A 112 -12.80 -7.37 -10.68
C ASN A 112 -13.29 -6.39 -9.61
N ARG A 113 -12.36 -5.60 -9.07
CA ARG A 113 -12.62 -4.61 -8.01
C ARG A 113 -12.31 -3.19 -8.49
N ASN A 114 -12.97 -2.20 -7.86
CA ASN A 114 -12.72 -0.78 -8.13
C ASN A 114 -11.36 -0.26 -7.62
N SER A 115 -10.67 -1.05 -6.78
CA SER A 115 -9.34 -0.76 -6.24
C SER A 115 -8.23 -1.63 -6.82
N SER A 116 -8.54 -2.54 -7.76
CA SER A 116 -7.51 -3.38 -8.39
C SER A 116 -6.59 -2.56 -9.26
N ALA A 117 -5.29 -2.63 -8.96
CA ALA A 117 -4.25 -1.97 -9.71
C ALA A 117 -3.67 -2.89 -10.81
N TRP A 118 -2.97 -2.28 -11.74
CA TRP A 118 -2.35 -2.97 -12.86
C TRP A 118 -0.91 -3.37 -12.58
N GLY A 119 -0.42 -4.31 -13.36
CA GLY A 119 0.97 -4.76 -13.37
C GLY A 119 1.68 -4.41 -14.67
N ASP A 120 2.86 -4.96 -14.82
CA ASP A 120 3.76 -4.76 -15.97
C ASP A 120 4.35 -6.08 -16.48
N GLY A 121 3.56 -7.16 -16.46
CA GLY A 121 3.90 -8.44 -17.02
C GLY A 121 4.33 -9.49 -15.99
N ILE A 122 5.22 -10.37 -16.38
CA ILE A 122 5.64 -11.54 -15.61
C ILE A 122 7.12 -11.49 -15.29
N TYR A 123 7.48 -11.90 -14.07
CA TYR A 123 8.86 -11.90 -13.57
C TYR A 123 9.31 -13.28 -13.15
N LYS A 124 10.61 -13.53 -13.25
CA LYS A 124 11.25 -14.78 -12.85
C LYS A 124 12.48 -14.52 -11.98
N SER A 125 12.58 -15.20 -10.87
CA SER A 125 13.81 -15.37 -10.09
C SER A 125 14.37 -16.76 -10.29
N VAL A 126 15.69 -16.91 -10.22
CA VAL A 126 16.42 -18.21 -10.23
C VAL A 126 17.35 -18.36 -9.05
N ASP A 127 17.32 -17.41 -8.12
CA ASP A 127 18.22 -17.31 -6.95
C ASP A 127 17.47 -17.26 -5.60
N GLY A 128 16.23 -17.76 -5.60
CA GLY A 128 15.39 -17.85 -4.40
C GLY A 128 14.72 -16.54 -4.01
N GLY A 129 14.52 -15.62 -4.97
CA GLY A 129 13.84 -14.34 -4.76
C GLY A 129 14.80 -13.19 -4.42
N LYS A 130 16.13 -13.37 -4.52
CA LYS A 130 17.07 -12.27 -4.31
C LYS A 130 17.04 -11.27 -5.43
N THR A 131 16.88 -11.75 -6.67
CA THR A 131 16.72 -10.91 -7.87
C THR A 131 15.64 -11.48 -8.77
N PHE A 132 14.94 -10.57 -9.48
CA PHE A 132 13.96 -10.93 -10.50
C PHE A 132 14.30 -10.26 -11.84
N LYS A 133 13.92 -10.91 -12.91
CA LYS A 133 13.99 -10.39 -14.26
C LYS A 133 12.59 -10.33 -14.85
N ASN A 134 12.22 -9.20 -15.46
CA ASN A 134 11.00 -9.13 -16.27
C ASN A 134 11.17 -10.04 -17.48
N MET A 135 10.19 -10.89 -17.71
CA MET A 135 10.17 -11.92 -18.76
C MET A 135 9.16 -11.60 -19.88
N GLY A 136 8.56 -10.39 -19.85
CA GLY A 136 7.61 -9.93 -20.87
C GLY A 136 6.16 -9.96 -20.42
N LEU A 137 5.23 -9.88 -21.38
CA LEU A 137 3.78 -9.77 -21.19
C LEU A 137 3.32 -8.46 -20.51
N GLU A 138 4.07 -7.38 -20.64
CA GLU A 138 3.77 -6.07 -20.05
C GLU A 138 2.39 -5.55 -20.47
N SER A 139 2.00 -5.79 -21.73
CA SER A 139 0.72 -5.33 -22.28
C SER A 139 -0.50 -6.07 -21.74
N THR A 140 -0.33 -7.11 -20.92
CA THR A 140 -1.45 -7.84 -20.32
C THR A 140 -2.03 -7.15 -19.10
N HIS A 141 -1.28 -6.31 -18.42
CA HIS A 141 -1.57 -5.64 -17.16
C HIS A 141 -1.89 -6.55 -15.98
N GLN A 142 -2.56 -7.69 -16.17
CA GLN A 142 -2.99 -8.53 -15.06
C GLN A 142 -2.87 -10.02 -15.40
N ILE A 143 -1.99 -10.70 -14.64
CA ILE A 143 -1.76 -12.16 -14.72
C ILE A 143 -2.47 -12.82 -13.55
N ALA A 144 -3.52 -13.57 -13.84
CA ALA A 144 -4.35 -14.21 -12.83
C ALA A 144 -3.72 -15.50 -12.29
N GLU A 145 -3.11 -16.32 -13.17
CA GLU A 145 -2.53 -17.60 -12.78
C GLU A 145 -1.27 -17.92 -13.60
N ILE A 146 -0.34 -18.60 -12.97
CA ILE A 146 0.88 -19.14 -13.58
C ILE A 146 0.96 -20.62 -13.31
N GLU A 147 1.06 -21.45 -14.35
CA GLU A 147 1.26 -22.89 -14.21
C GLU A 147 2.53 -23.37 -14.88
N ILE A 148 3.36 -24.05 -14.09
CA ILE A 148 4.64 -24.61 -14.53
C ILE A 148 4.44 -26.08 -14.88
N HIS A 149 4.82 -26.49 -16.10
CA HIS A 149 4.67 -27.88 -16.53
C HIS A 149 5.46 -28.82 -15.60
N PRO A 150 4.83 -29.84 -14.98
CA PRO A 150 5.41 -30.63 -13.88
C PRO A 150 6.67 -31.41 -14.23
N LYS A 151 6.91 -31.70 -15.53
CA LYS A 151 8.08 -32.47 -16.03
C LYS A 151 9.10 -31.63 -16.79
N ASN A 152 8.75 -30.41 -17.21
CA ASN A 152 9.65 -29.54 -17.96
C ASN A 152 9.46 -28.06 -17.53
N PRO A 153 10.30 -27.53 -16.66
CA PRO A 153 10.15 -26.17 -16.11
C PRO A 153 10.39 -25.04 -17.14
N ASP A 154 10.85 -25.36 -18.35
CA ASP A 154 10.95 -24.40 -19.45
C ASP A 154 9.59 -24.13 -20.12
N ILE A 155 8.60 -25.01 -19.88
CA ILE A 155 7.23 -24.83 -20.34
C ILE A 155 6.42 -24.23 -19.20
N VAL A 156 5.93 -23.00 -19.39
CA VAL A 156 5.10 -22.28 -18.41
C VAL A 156 3.93 -21.64 -19.14
N TYR A 157 2.77 -21.71 -18.52
CA TYR A 157 1.56 -21.03 -18.97
C TYR A 157 1.26 -19.84 -18.06
N ALA A 158 0.75 -18.76 -18.66
CA ALA A 158 0.30 -17.56 -17.97
C ALA A 158 -1.12 -17.20 -18.40
N ALA A 159 -2.04 -17.21 -17.46
CA ALA A 159 -3.42 -16.81 -17.67
C ALA A 159 -3.52 -15.28 -17.53
N ALA A 160 -3.64 -14.57 -18.66
CA ALA A 160 -3.77 -13.13 -18.72
C ALA A 160 -5.23 -12.74 -18.84
N VAL A 161 -5.78 -12.16 -17.79
CA VAL A 161 -7.15 -11.68 -17.82
C VAL A 161 -7.29 -10.34 -18.56
N GLY A 162 -6.17 -9.63 -18.73
CA GLY A 162 -6.07 -8.40 -19.50
C GLY A 162 -6.49 -7.16 -18.70
N HIS A 163 -6.47 -6.00 -19.33
CA HIS A 163 -6.83 -4.73 -18.73
C HIS A 163 -8.22 -4.77 -18.07
N LEU A 164 -8.31 -4.27 -16.85
CA LEU A 164 -9.59 -4.18 -16.14
C LEU A 164 -10.44 -3.02 -16.64
N TRP A 165 -9.81 -1.88 -16.94
CA TRP A 165 -10.46 -0.60 -17.19
C TRP A 165 -10.69 -0.30 -18.69
N GLY A 166 -10.27 -1.20 -19.57
CA GLY A 166 -10.40 -1.07 -21.02
C GLY A 166 -10.25 -2.41 -21.74
N TYR A 167 -10.35 -2.35 -23.08
CA TYR A 167 -10.11 -3.50 -23.94
C TYR A 167 -8.79 -3.40 -24.70
N SER A 168 -7.91 -2.51 -24.30
CA SER A 168 -6.56 -2.42 -24.83
C SER A 168 -5.67 -3.56 -24.32
N GLY A 169 -4.47 -3.66 -24.87
CA GLY A 169 -3.49 -4.67 -24.49
C GLY A 169 -3.88 -6.10 -24.83
N ASP A 170 -3.07 -7.02 -24.35
CA ASP A 170 -3.20 -8.44 -24.62
C ASP A 170 -3.96 -9.17 -23.50
N ARG A 171 -4.76 -10.18 -23.88
CA ARG A 171 -5.49 -11.05 -22.97
C ARG A 171 -5.66 -12.45 -23.56
N GLY A 172 -5.82 -13.45 -22.70
CA GLY A 172 -5.93 -14.85 -23.08
C GLY A 172 -4.91 -15.74 -22.36
N LEU A 173 -4.68 -16.92 -22.87
CA LEU A 173 -3.68 -17.85 -22.35
C LEU A 173 -2.37 -17.68 -23.16
N PHE A 174 -1.25 -17.53 -22.46
CA PHE A 174 0.08 -17.45 -23.06
C PHE A 174 0.95 -18.62 -22.60
N MET A 175 1.88 -19.04 -23.47
CA MET A 175 2.79 -20.16 -23.19
C MET A 175 4.20 -19.81 -23.61
N THR A 176 5.18 -20.15 -22.78
CA THR A 176 6.61 -20.21 -23.12
C THR A 176 7.06 -21.66 -23.22
N LYS A 177 8.12 -21.92 -24.02
CA LYS A 177 8.84 -23.21 -24.12
C LYS A 177 10.33 -23.07 -23.89
N ASP A 178 10.77 -21.88 -23.55
CA ASP A 178 12.17 -21.49 -23.38
C ASP A 178 12.43 -20.78 -22.04
N GLY A 179 11.61 -21.14 -21.03
CA GLY A 179 11.77 -20.64 -19.67
C GLY A 179 11.45 -19.17 -19.51
N GLY A 180 10.59 -18.61 -20.39
CA GLY A 180 10.12 -17.23 -20.35
C GLY A 180 10.87 -16.28 -21.29
N SER A 181 11.82 -16.78 -22.11
CA SER A 181 12.55 -15.91 -23.04
C SER A 181 11.67 -15.42 -24.19
N SER A 182 10.64 -16.20 -24.54
CA SER A 182 9.60 -15.79 -25.50
C SER A 182 8.23 -16.34 -25.08
N TRP A 183 7.16 -15.61 -25.43
CA TRP A 183 5.79 -15.99 -25.13
C TRP A 183 4.97 -16.04 -26.42
N ASN A 184 4.09 -17.03 -26.51
CA ASN A 184 3.14 -17.15 -27.60
C ASN A 184 1.74 -17.28 -27.04
N ARG A 185 0.79 -16.56 -27.61
CA ARG A 185 -0.62 -16.75 -27.31
C ARG A 185 -1.06 -18.13 -27.73
N VAL A 186 -1.78 -18.83 -26.84
CA VAL A 186 -2.35 -20.14 -27.14
C VAL A 186 -3.65 -19.94 -27.92
N GLU A 187 -3.72 -20.57 -29.09
CA GLU A 187 -4.88 -20.56 -29.97
C GLU A 187 -5.65 -21.90 -29.86
N GLY A 188 -6.13 -22.46 -30.93
CA GLY A 188 -6.70 -23.81 -30.98
C GLY A 188 -8.12 -23.92 -30.46
N GLY A 189 -8.95 -22.88 -30.60
CA GLY A 189 -10.36 -22.88 -30.20
C GLY A 189 -10.65 -22.07 -28.93
N LEU A 190 -9.63 -21.42 -28.35
CA LEU A 190 -9.80 -20.48 -27.23
C LEU A 190 -10.37 -19.14 -27.70
N PRO A 191 -11.04 -18.39 -26.81
CA PRO A 191 -11.55 -17.05 -27.12
C PRO A 191 -10.47 -16.08 -27.61
N ASN A 192 -10.77 -15.33 -28.69
CA ASN A 192 -9.89 -14.30 -29.26
C ASN A 192 -10.72 -13.12 -29.76
N ASP A 193 -11.63 -12.61 -28.92
CA ASP A 193 -12.54 -11.51 -29.24
C ASP A 193 -12.03 -10.13 -28.76
N GLY A 194 -10.83 -10.08 -28.17
CA GLY A 194 -10.24 -8.88 -27.57
C GLY A 194 -10.91 -8.43 -26.28
N LYS A 195 -11.88 -9.19 -25.73
CA LYS A 195 -12.64 -8.85 -24.53
C LYS A 195 -12.58 -9.93 -23.46
N THR A 196 -12.48 -11.19 -23.86
CA THR A 196 -12.47 -12.36 -23.00
C THR A 196 -11.03 -12.75 -22.66
N GLY A 197 -10.69 -12.76 -21.37
CA GLY A 197 -9.37 -13.12 -20.87
C GLY A 197 -9.38 -14.48 -20.15
N CYS A 198 -8.18 -15.02 -19.91
CA CYS A 198 -7.98 -16.25 -19.15
C CYS A 198 -7.76 -15.91 -17.67
N THR A 199 -8.47 -16.61 -16.78
CA THR A 199 -8.35 -16.45 -15.33
C THR A 199 -7.76 -17.65 -14.65
N GLU A 200 -7.85 -18.82 -15.28
CA GLU A 200 -7.47 -20.07 -14.68
C GLU A 200 -6.78 -20.97 -15.69
N ILE A 201 -5.74 -21.68 -15.27
CA ILE A 201 -5.08 -22.76 -16.03
C ILE A 201 -4.57 -23.81 -15.05
N ILE A 202 -4.96 -25.07 -15.24
CA ILE A 202 -4.53 -26.17 -14.39
C ILE A 202 -4.20 -27.41 -15.22
N PHE A 203 -3.12 -28.12 -14.84
CA PHE A 203 -2.74 -29.40 -15.40
C PHE A 203 -3.45 -30.55 -14.68
N HIS A 204 -3.81 -31.57 -15.46
CA HIS A 204 -4.19 -32.87 -14.88
C HIS A 204 -2.95 -33.49 -14.21
N PRO A 205 -3.05 -33.92 -12.93
CA PRO A 205 -1.90 -34.31 -12.12
C PRO A 205 -1.10 -35.53 -12.67
N GLU A 206 -1.73 -36.42 -13.36
CA GLU A 206 -1.09 -37.65 -13.91
C GLU A 206 -0.64 -37.46 -15.35
N ASN A 207 -1.38 -36.66 -16.14
CA ASN A 207 -1.14 -36.49 -17.57
C ASN A 207 -1.16 -34.99 -17.98
N PRO A 208 -0.03 -34.31 -18.06
CA PRO A 208 0.02 -32.89 -18.38
C PRO A 208 -0.39 -32.52 -19.82
N ASP A 209 -0.64 -33.50 -20.71
CA ASP A 209 -1.27 -33.24 -21.99
C ASP A 209 -2.77 -32.89 -21.83
N ILE A 210 -3.37 -33.24 -20.68
CA ILE A 210 -4.73 -32.85 -20.33
C ILE A 210 -4.65 -31.57 -19.46
N MET A 211 -5.36 -30.52 -19.87
CA MET A 211 -5.39 -29.22 -19.18
C MET A 211 -6.79 -28.62 -19.23
N PHE A 212 -7.08 -27.75 -18.26
CA PHE A 212 -8.30 -26.97 -18.19
C PHE A 212 -7.97 -25.50 -18.11
N ALA A 213 -8.76 -24.64 -18.76
CA ALA A 213 -8.62 -23.20 -18.71
C ALA A 213 -9.97 -22.51 -18.57
N GLY A 214 -10.05 -21.55 -17.64
CA GLY A 214 -11.22 -20.72 -17.40
C GLY A 214 -11.10 -19.38 -18.12
N PHE A 215 -12.17 -18.98 -18.80
CA PHE A 215 -12.22 -17.72 -19.53
C PHE A 215 -13.46 -16.93 -19.19
N TYR A 216 -13.33 -15.60 -18.98
CA TYR A 216 -14.47 -14.74 -18.89
C TYR A 216 -14.22 -13.33 -19.43
N HIS A 217 -15.31 -12.67 -19.84
CA HIS A 217 -15.31 -11.30 -20.28
C HIS A 217 -15.51 -10.37 -19.08
N ARG A 218 -14.56 -9.44 -18.86
CA ARG A 218 -14.69 -8.42 -17.81
C ARG A 218 -14.33 -7.04 -18.33
N LEU A 219 -14.98 -6.05 -17.73
CA LEU A 219 -14.65 -4.63 -17.88
C LEU A 219 -15.13 -3.92 -16.63
N ARG A 220 -14.37 -2.96 -16.14
CA ARG A 220 -14.82 -2.05 -15.09
C ARG A 220 -14.84 -0.62 -15.58
N GLN A 221 -15.81 0.14 -15.13
CA GLN A 221 -15.98 1.57 -15.39
C GLN A 221 -16.39 2.26 -14.07
N PRO A 222 -16.28 3.60 -13.95
CA PRO A 222 -16.61 4.28 -12.70
C PRO A 222 -17.99 3.96 -12.11
N ALA A 223 -19.01 3.85 -12.97
CA ALA A 223 -20.41 3.65 -12.56
C ALA A 223 -20.96 2.24 -12.87
N SER A 224 -20.16 1.33 -13.44
CA SER A 224 -20.64 0.01 -13.86
C SER A 224 -19.49 -0.98 -14.08
N PHE A 225 -19.83 -2.26 -14.19
CA PHE A 225 -18.86 -3.28 -14.58
C PHE A 225 -19.51 -4.38 -15.43
N VAL A 226 -18.71 -5.13 -16.13
CA VAL A 226 -19.07 -6.37 -16.82
C VAL A 226 -18.36 -7.52 -16.13
N SER A 227 -19.13 -8.55 -15.79
CA SER A 227 -18.60 -9.80 -15.23
C SER A 227 -19.25 -10.95 -16.00
N GLY A 228 -18.58 -11.42 -17.04
CA GLY A 228 -19.01 -12.52 -17.88
C GLY A 228 -19.55 -12.18 -19.27
N GLY A 229 -19.54 -13.19 -20.14
CA GLY A 229 -19.92 -13.07 -21.53
C GLY A 229 -20.14 -14.42 -22.22
N GLU A 230 -20.61 -14.40 -23.47
CA GLU A 230 -20.94 -15.60 -24.24
C GLU A 230 -19.71 -16.44 -24.63
N GLN A 231 -18.55 -15.76 -24.86
CA GLN A 231 -17.30 -16.41 -25.20
C GLN A 231 -16.61 -17.03 -23.96
N GLY A 232 -17.01 -16.63 -22.75
CA GLY A 232 -16.51 -17.22 -21.52
C GLY A 232 -16.87 -18.70 -21.37
N GLY A 233 -16.24 -19.38 -20.41
CA GLY A 233 -16.52 -20.78 -20.09
C GLY A 233 -15.28 -21.57 -19.73
N LEU A 234 -15.51 -22.85 -19.39
CA LEU A 234 -14.46 -23.83 -19.16
C LEU A 234 -14.04 -24.49 -20.49
N PHE A 235 -12.74 -24.55 -20.72
CA PHE A 235 -12.14 -25.20 -21.90
C PHE A 235 -11.21 -26.34 -21.46
N LYS A 236 -11.24 -27.46 -22.18
CA LYS A 236 -10.37 -28.63 -21.96
C LYS A 236 -9.50 -28.87 -23.18
N SER A 237 -8.21 -29.13 -22.98
CA SER A 237 -7.31 -29.72 -23.96
C SER A 237 -6.90 -31.14 -23.54
N THR A 238 -6.66 -32.02 -24.52
CA THR A 238 -6.14 -33.39 -24.31
C THR A 238 -4.91 -33.69 -25.18
N ASP A 239 -4.31 -32.66 -25.77
CA ASP A 239 -3.19 -32.80 -26.71
C ASP A 239 -2.04 -31.81 -26.44
N GLY A 240 -1.84 -31.45 -25.17
CA GLY A 240 -0.79 -30.55 -24.74
C GLY A 240 -1.05 -29.09 -25.16
N GLY A 241 -2.30 -28.64 -25.11
CA GLY A 241 -2.69 -27.23 -25.36
C GLY A 241 -2.79 -26.85 -26.83
N LYS A 242 -2.74 -27.82 -27.79
CA LYS A 242 -2.82 -27.49 -29.22
C LYS A 242 -4.26 -27.22 -29.64
N ASN A 243 -5.21 -28.02 -29.14
CA ASN A 243 -6.63 -27.87 -29.41
C ASN A 243 -7.42 -27.84 -28.11
N TRP A 244 -8.43 -26.97 -28.05
CA TRP A 244 -9.27 -26.74 -26.89
C TRP A 244 -10.74 -26.87 -27.26
N LYS A 245 -11.50 -27.51 -26.40
CA LYS A 245 -12.94 -27.69 -26.54
C LYS A 245 -13.67 -27.07 -25.36
N LYS A 246 -14.65 -26.23 -25.63
CA LYS A 246 -15.52 -25.68 -24.59
C LYS A 246 -16.37 -26.80 -23.99
N ILE A 247 -16.37 -26.92 -22.68
CA ILE A 247 -17.20 -27.86 -21.90
C ILE A 247 -18.54 -27.19 -21.60
N THR A 248 -19.64 -27.92 -21.85
CA THR A 248 -21.00 -27.39 -21.63
C THR A 248 -21.94 -28.41 -20.98
N THR A 249 -21.54 -29.68 -20.91
CA THR A 249 -22.38 -30.75 -20.40
C THR A 249 -22.59 -30.62 -18.89
N GLY A 250 -23.82 -30.42 -18.48
CA GLY A 250 -24.19 -30.26 -17.07
C GLY A 250 -23.95 -28.86 -16.49
N LEU A 251 -23.38 -27.92 -17.27
CA LEU A 251 -23.17 -26.55 -16.87
C LEU A 251 -24.37 -25.65 -17.20
N ALA A 252 -24.47 -24.53 -16.50
CA ALA A 252 -25.45 -23.49 -16.79
C ALA A 252 -25.32 -22.97 -18.22
N ARG A 253 -26.45 -22.67 -18.84
CA ARG A 253 -26.52 -22.14 -20.20
C ARG A 253 -26.34 -20.63 -20.21
N GLY A 254 -25.92 -20.08 -21.35
CA GLY A 254 -25.81 -18.64 -21.57
C GLY A 254 -24.43 -18.09 -21.26
N LYS A 255 -24.38 -16.91 -20.68
CA LYS A 255 -23.14 -16.20 -20.33
C LYS A 255 -22.49 -16.87 -19.11
N SER A 256 -21.18 -16.91 -19.12
CA SER A 256 -20.37 -17.33 -17.97
C SER A 256 -19.43 -16.22 -17.52
N GLY A 257 -19.28 -16.11 -16.22
CA GLY A 257 -18.36 -15.18 -15.56
C GLY A 257 -17.12 -15.89 -15.04
N MET A 258 -16.73 -15.59 -13.80
CA MET A 258 -15.55 -16.15 -13.14
C MET A 258 -15.66 -17.67 -12.99
N ILE A 259 -14.54 -18.34 -13.20
CA ILE A 259 -14.39 -19.80 -13.08
C ILE A 259 -13.11 -20.06 -12.31
N ASP A 260 -13.22 -20.97 -11.33
CA ASP A 260 -12.10 -21.56 -10.64
C ASP A 260 -12.32 -23.07 -10.52
N ILE A 261 -11.24 -23.85 -10.57
CA ILE A 261 -11.30 -25.31 -10.67
C ILE A 261 -10.21 -25.97 -9.85
N SER A 262 -10.57 -27.02 -9.09
CA SER A 262 -9.62 -27.85 -8.36
C SER A 262 -9.78 -29.32 -8.71
N ILE A 263 -8.65 -30.03 -8.88
CA ILE A 263 -8.59 -31.44 -9.30
C ILE A 263 -8.04 -32.28 -8.15
N HIS A 264 -8.77 -33.32 -7.74
CA HIS A 264 -8.28 -34.20 -6.69
C HIS A 264 -7.02 -34.93 -7.13
N LEU A 265 -5.94 -34.79 -6.38
CA LEU A 265 -4.58 -35.18 -6.76
C LEU A 265 -4.45 -36.70 -7.03
N ASN A 266 -5.07 -37.54 -6.18
CA ASN A 266 -4.96 -39.04 -6.24
C ASN A 266 -6.08 -39.71 -7.02
N ASN A 267 -7.12 -38.96 -7.43
CA ASN A 267 -8.20 -39.45 -8.28
C ASN A 267 -8.72 -38.32 -9.18
N PRO A 268 -8.01 -38.02 -10.28
CA PRO A 268 -8.32 -36.91 -11.14
C PRO A 268 -9.68 -36.93 -11.85
N LYS A 269 -10.41 -38.03 -11.74
CA LYS A 269 -11.82 -38.10 -12.18
C LYS A 269 -12.72 -37.20 -11.36
N ILE A 270 -12.33 -36.95 -10.10
CA ILE A 270 -13.07 -36.05 -9.21
C ILE A 270 -12.49 -34.67 -9.33
N MET A 271 -13.31 -33.74 -9.77
CA MET A 271 -12.97 -32.33 -9.92
C MET A 271 -14.12 -31.46 -9.38
N VAL A 272 -13.79 -30.33 -8.78
CA VAL A 272 -14.77 -29.37 -8.33
C VAL A 272 -14.54 -28.02 -9.03
N MET A 273 -15.60 -27.24 -9.17
CA MET A 273 -15.53 -25.95 -9.85
C MET A 273 -16.49 -24.95 -9.20
N ALA A 274 -16.01 -23.74 -8.97
CA ALA A 274 -16.83 -22.57 -8.76
C ALA A 274 -17.12 -21.92 -10.12
N TYR A 275 -18.38 -21.63 -10.41
CA TYR A 275 -18.81 -21.16 -11.72
C TYR A 275 -19.83 -20.03 -11.60
N GLU A 276 -19.53 -18.88 -12.18
CA GLU A 276 -20.49 -17.78 -12.29
C GLU A 276 -21.31 -17.89 -13.57
N ALA A 277 -22.63 -17.83 -13.44
CA ALA A 277 -23.58 -17.88 -14.54
C ALA A 277 -24.58 -16.72 -14.50
N ASP A 278 -25.39 -16.56 -15.55
CA ASP A 278 -26.45 -15.55 -15.61
C ASP A 278 -27.49 -15.78 -14.51
N GLU A 279 -27.87 -14.76 -13.77
CA GLU A 279 -28.89 -14.84 -12.70
C GLU A 279 -30.32 -15.05 -13.23
N ASN A 280 -30.55 -14.80 -14.52
CA ASN A 280 -31.87 -15.00 -15.15
C ASN A 280 -32.21 -16.46 -15.44
N ILE A 281 -31.40 -17.41 -14.90
CA ILE A 281 -31.66 -18.85 -15.04
C ILE A 281 -32.81 -19.24 -14.11
N PRO A 282 -33.77 -20.06 -14.55
CA PRO A 282 -34.84 -20.59 -13.69
C PRO A 282 -34.28 -21.28 -12.44
N GLU A 283 -34.95 -21.14 -11.31
CA GLU A 283 -34.49 -21.64 -9.99
C GLU A 283 -34.25 -23.15 -9.94
N ASN A 284 -34.89 -23.89 -10.84
CA ASN A 284 -34.77 -25.36 -10.98
C ASN A 284 -33.70 -25.81 -11.99
N GLU A 285 -32.96 -24.87 -12.59
CA GLU A 285 -31.83 -25.13 -13.49
C GLU A 285 -30.48 -24.84 -12.83
N PRO A 286 -29.36 -25.48 -13.28
CA PRO A 286 -28.03 -25.16 -12.81
C PRO A 286 -27.70 -23.67 -13.08
N GLY A 287 -27.22 -22.97 -12.06
CA GLY A 287 -26.88 -21.54 -12.12
C GLY A 287 -25.50 -21.23 -11.51
N THR A 288 -25.32 -20.04 -10.99
CA THR A 288 -24.10 -19.67 -10.28
C THR A 288 -23.94 -20.54 -9.02
N GLY A 289 -22.76 -21.16 -8.87
CA GLY A 289 -22.48 -21.97 -7.70
C GLY A 289 -21.38 -23.03 -7.87
N VAL A 290 -21.49 -24.10 -7.12
CA VAL A 290 -20.51 -25.19 -7.05
C VAL A 290 -20.96 -26.38 -7.90
N TYR A 291 -20.00 -26.90 -8.66
CA TYR A 291 -20.18 -28.07 -9.51
C TYR A 291 -19.14 -29.15 -9.21
N ILE A 292 -19.48 -30.42 -9.48
CA ILE A 292 -18.57 -31.54 -9.37
C ILE A 292 -18.60 -32.40 -10.65
N SER A 293 -17.44 -32.89 -11.06
CA SER A 293 -17.27 -33.89 -12.11
C SER A 293 -16.73 -35.19 -11.53
N TYR A 294 -17.10 -36.34 -12.12
CA TYR A 294 -16.59 -37.69 -11.83
C TYR A 294 -15.99 -38.38 -13.06
N ASP A 295 -15.80 -37.64 -14.16
CA ASP A 295 -15.36 -38.12 -15.45
C ASP A 295 -14.25 -37.26 -16.08
N GLU A 296 -13.34 -36.76 -15.26
CA GLU A 296 -12.23 -35.88 -15.71
C GLU A 296 -12.72 -34.61 -16.42
N GLY A 297 -13.82 -34.01 -15.93
CA GLY A 297 -14.35 -32.74 -16.43
C GLY A 297 -15.13 -32.82 -17.76
N GLU A 298 -15.50 -34.02 -18.26
CA GLU A 298 -16.32 -34.10 -19.47
C GLU A 298 -17.79 -33.74 -19.22
N SER A 299 -18.28 -33.99 -17.99
CA SER A 299 -19.61 -33.59 -17.54
C SER A 299 -19.61 -33.12 -16.09
N TRP A 300 -20.55 -32.27 -15.73
CA TRP A 300 -20.63 -31.60 -14.45
C TRP A 300 -22.00 -31.76 -13.82
N ASN A 301 -22.06 -31.93 -12.52
CA ASN A 301 -23.26 -31.98 -11.71
C ASN A 301 -23.29 -30.74 -10.78
N PHE A 302 -24.41 -30.03 -10.77
CA PHE A 302 -24.62 -28.87 -9.88
C PHE A 302 -24.84 -29.37 -8.45
N LEU A 303 -24.10 -28.79 -7.48
CA LEU A 303 -24.17 -29.18 -6.07
C LEU A 303 -24.86 -28.12 -5.22
N LEU A 304 -24.43 -26.85 -5.35
CA LEU A 304 -24.82 -25.79 -4.44
C LEU A 304 -24.96 -24.47 -5.19
N LYS A 305 -26.10 -23.76 -4.99
CA LYS A 305 -26.21 -22.37 -5.39
C LYS A 305 -25.38 -21.51 -4.43
N HIS A 306 -24.37 -20.85 -4.96
CA HIS A 306 -23.52 -19.95 -4.19
C HIS A 306 -23.11 -18.77 -5.07
N ALA A 307 -23.69 -17.60 -4.83
CA ALA A 307 -23.56 -16.44 -5.70
C ALA A 307 -23.10 -15.19 -4.94
N VAL A 308 -22.17 -15.36 -3.97
CA VAL A 308 -21.68 -14.25 -3.16
C VAL A 308 -20.52 -13.59 -3.88
N ARG A 309 -20.81 -12.63 -4.76
CA ARG A 309 -19.82 -11.82 -5.51
C ARG A 309 -18.75 -12.68 -6.21
N PRO A 310 -19.10 -13.67 -7.03
CA PRO A 310 -18.17 -14.62 -7.60
C PRO A 310 -17.09 -13.98 -8.48
N PHE A 311 -17.33 -12.83 -9.06
CA PHE A 311 -16.34 -12.02 -9.80
C PHE A 311 -15.19 -11.50 -8.92
N TYR A 312 -15.30 -11.62 -7.60
CA TYR A 312 -14.31 -11.20 -6.61
C TYR A 312 -13.91 -12.33 -5.65
N HIS A 313 -14.84 -13.19 -5.27
CA HIS A 313 -14.65 -14.33 -4.36
C HIS A 313 -15.14 -15.61 -5.06
N GLY A 314 -14.34 -16.19 -5.89
CA GLY A 314 -14.78 -17.32 -6.72
C GLY A 314 -13.86 -18.53 -6.67
N GLN A 315 -13.11 -18.73 -5.58
CA GLN A 315 -12.19 -19.83 -5.45
C GLN A 315 -12.83 -21.08 -4.84
N ILE A 316 -12.29 -22.26 -5.23
CA ILE A 316 -12.70 -23.57 -4.70
C ILE A 316 -11.51 -24.52 -4.62
N GLU A 317 -11.42 -25.25 -3.51
CA GLU A 317 -10.41 -26.27 -3.34
C GLU A 317 -11.00 -27.63 -2.94
N ILE A 318 -10.47 -28.71 -3.53
CA ILE A 318 -10.68 -30.06 -3.08
C ILE A 318 -9.46 -30.56 -2.31
N ASP A 319 -9.70 -31.17 -1.16
CA ASP A 319 -8.62 -31.75 -0.35
C ASP A 319 -7.80 -32.75 -1.18
N PRO A 320 -6.48 -32.60 -1.29
CA PRO A 320 -5.63 -33.46 -2.14
C PRO A 320 -5.55 -34.90 -1.66
N ILE A 321 -5.98 -35.21 -0.43
CA ILE A 321 -5.92 -36.54 0.21
C ILE A 321 -7.30 -37.14 0.31
N ASP A 322 -8.31 -36.38 0.73
CA ASP A 322 -9.68 -36.84 0.99
C ASP A 322 -10.70 -36.10 0.11
N PRO A 323 -11.21 -36.69 -0.98
CA PRO A 323 -12.10 -36.01 -1.91
C PRO A 323 -13.49 -35.66 -1.33
N ASP A 324 -13.83 -36.17 -0.14
CA ASP A 324 -15.07 -35.78 0.53
C ASP A 324 -15.00 -34.36 1.12
N ASN A 325 -13.78 -33.84 1.30
CA ASN A 325 -13.56 -32.46 1.78
C ASN A 325 -13.46 -31.48 0.62
N ILE A 326 -14.42 -30.57 0.54
CA ILE A 326 -14.47 -29.48 -0.47
C ILE A 326 -14.60 -28.15 0.26
N TYR A 327 -13.78 -27.18 -0.15
CA TYR A 327 -13.71 -25.83 0.43
C TYR A 327 -14.12 -24.79 -0.60
N VAL A 328 -15.19 -24.03 -0.35
CA VAL A 328 -15.59 -22.89 -1.17
C VAL A 328 -15.02 -21.65 -0.51
N VAL A 329 -13.94 -21.15 -1.10
CA VAL A 329 -13.16 -20.01 -0.60
C VAL A 329 -13.79 -18.72 -1.11
N SER A 330 -14.60 -18.09 -0.26
CA SER A 330 -15.38 -16.90 -0.63
C SER A 330 -15.81 -16.13 0.61
N ARG A 331 -16.51 -15.03 0.42
CA ARG A 331 -17.24 -14.39 1.52
C ARG A 331 -18.31 -15.36 2.03
N GLY A 332 -18.17 -15.82 3.27
CA GLY A 332 -19.01 -16.86 3.81
C GLY A 332 -18.52 -18.27 3.43
N PHE A 333 -17.23 -18.50 3.64
CA PHE A 333 -16.52 -19.77 3.43
C PHE A 333 -17.37 -21.01 3.79
N MET A 334 -17.57 -21.89 2.83
CA MET A 334 -18.38 -23.09 2.97
C MET A 334 -17.52 -24.34 2.91
N ILE A 335 -17.89 -25.37 3.70
CA ILE A 335 -17.18 -26.64 3.74
C ILE A 335 -18.18 -27.79 3.49
N SER A 336 -17.76 -28.76 2.68
CA SER A 336 -18.37 -30.10 2.62
C SER A 336 -17.38 -31.13 3.17
N ASN A 337 -17.85 -32.14 3.88
CA ASN A 337 -17.09 -33.31 4.33
C ASN A 337 -17.76 -34.62 3.90
N ASP A 338 -18.59 -34.58 2.87
CA ASP A 338 -19.38 -35.70 2.38
C ASP A 338 -19.44 -35.77 0.85
N GLY A 339 -18.43 -35.25 0.17
CA GLY A 339 -18.32 -35.22 -1.29
C GLY A 339 -19.32 -34.29 -1.97
N GLY A 340 -19.67 -33.20 -1.31
CA GLY A 340 -20.58 -32.18 -1.85
C GLY A 340 -22.06 -32.46 -1.69
N LYS A 341 -22.45 -33.47 -0.92
CA LYS A 341 -23.87 -33.77 -0.64
C LYS A 341 -24.50 -32.74 0.29
N SER A 342 -23.68 -32.18 1.21
CA SER A 342 -24.07 -31.06 2.06
C SER A 342 -22.94 -30.08 2.23
N PHE A 343 -23.30 -28.81 2.42
CA PHE A 343 -22.37 -27.73 2.70
C PHE A 343 -22.83 -26.97 3.94
N TYR A 344 -21.90 -26.58 4.78
CA TYR A 344 -22.16 -25.77 5.95
C TYR A 344 -21.17 -24.59 6.04
N PRO A 345 -21.61 -23.42 6.57
CA PRO A 345 -20.72 -22.31 6.74
C PRO A 345 -19.65 -22.66 7.78
N ARG A 346 -18.43 -22.21 7.55
CA ARG A 346 -17.34 -22.35 8.50
C ARG A 346 -17.73 -21.83 9.88
N ARG A 347 -17.57 -22.64 10.93
CA ARG A 347 -17.93 -22.28 12.31
C ARG A 347 -17.01 -21.23 12.95
N TRP A 348 -15.90 -20.95 12.30
CA TRP A 348 -14.89 -20.03 12.78
C TRP A 348 -15.16 -18.64 12.20
N ARG A 349 -15.43 -17.64 13.01
CA ARG A 349 -15.22 -16.27 12.61
C ARG A 349 -13.72 -16.06 12.46
N THR A 350 -13.22 -16.12 11.26
CA THR A 350 -12.02 -15.38 10.92
C THR A 350 -12.47 -13.94 10.79
N ASP A 351 -11.89 -13.05 11.60
CA ASP A 351 -12.21 -11.64 11.53
C ASP A 351 -11.97 -11.19 10.08
N GLY A 352 -13.04 -10.84 9.33
CA GLY A 352 -12.98 -10.36 7.98
C GLY A 352 -13.81 -11.10 6.93
N GLY A 353 -13.70 -12.38 6.79
CA GLY A 353 -14.58 -13.22 5.96
C GLY A 353 -14.56 -13.03 4.44
N ASP A 354 -13.64 -12.25 3.88
CA ASP A 354 -13.40 -12.12 2.45
C ASP A 354 -12.11 -12.90 2.12
N ASP A 355 -12.29 -14.18 1.71
CA ASP A 355 -11.20 -15.12 1.45
C ASP A 355 -10.94 -15.22 -0.06
N HIS A 356 -9.65 -15.33 -0.49
CA HIS A 356 -9.24 -15.20 -1.88
C HIS A 356 -8.51 -16.40 -2.46
N ASP A 357 -7.69 -17.10 -1.66
CA ASP A 357 -6.90 -18.23 -2.13
C ASP A 357 -6.59 -19.16 -0.98
N MET A 358 -6.39 -20.46 -1.29
CA MET A 358 -6.12 -21.49 -0.30
C MET A 358 -5.10 -22.50 -0.84
N TRP A 359 -4.11 -22.81 -0.03
CA TRP A 359 -3.20 -23.92 -0.31
C TRP A 359 -3.30 -25.01 0.77
N ILE A 360 -3.40 -26.28 0.37
CA ILE A 360 -3.45 -27.43 1.24
C ILE A 360 -2.23 -28.31 0.97
N ALA A 361 -1.51 -28.73 2.02
CA ALA A 361 -0.33 -29.55 1.85
C ALA A 361 -0.68 -30.93 1.29
N PRO A 362 -0.11 -31.33 0.13
CA PRO A 362 -0.48 -32.60 -0.52
C PRO A 362 -0.01 -33.84 0.24
N TYR A 363 0.79 -33.70 1.28
CA TYR A 363 1.30 -34.76 2.14
C TYR A 363 0.66 -34.83 3.53
N ASP A 364 -0.04 -33.76 3.95
CA ASP A 364 -0.76 -33.66 5.22
C ASP A 364 -1.86 -32.62 5.13
N ASN A 365 -3.10 -33.00 4.86
CA ASN A 365 -4.24 -32.12 4.68
C ASN A 365 -4.67 -31.33 5.93
N LYS A 366 -4.00 -31.53 7.06
CA LYS A 366 -4.18 -30.69 8.25
C LYS A 366 -3.45 -29.35 8.13
N ILE A 367 -2.47 -29.27 7.24
CA ILE A 367 -1.67 -28.09 7.04
C ILE A 367 -2.25 -27.30 5.86
N MET A 368 -2.71 -26.09 6.16
CA MET A 368 -3.40 -25.23 5.20
C MET A 368 -2.97 -23.77 5.36
N TYR A 369 -2.82 -23.09 4.25
CA TYR A 369 -2.73 -21.62 4.21
C TYR A 369 -4.01 -21.05 3.62
N LEU A 370 -4.39 -19.87 4.09
CA LEU A 370 -5.53 -19.09 3.59
C LEU A 370 -5.13 -17.64 3.37
N ALA A 371 -5.43 -17.13 2.18
CA ALA A 371 -5.30 -15.72 1.81
C ALA A 371 -6.62 -14.99 2.02
N THR A 372 -6.56 -13.81 2.65
CA THR A 372 -7.75 -13.03 2.98
C THR A 372 -7.50 -11.53 2.76
N ASP A 373 -8.55 -10.70 2.82
CA ASP A 373 -8.41 -9.23 2.85
C ASP A 373 -7.67 -8.74 4.11
N GLN A 374 -7.49 -9.61 5.11
CA GLN A 374 -6.81 -9.31 6.37
C GLN A 374 -5.53 -10.15 6.55
N GLY A 375 -4.80 -10.37 5.46
CA GLY A 375 -3.53 -11.07 5.45
C GLY A 375 -3.67 -12.57 5.24
N SER A 376 -2.62 -13.30 5.64
CA SER A 376 -2.57 -14.75 5.51
C SER A 376 -2.73 -15.45 6.85
N ARG A 377 -3.18 -16.71 6.79
CA ARG A 377 -3.40 -17.57 7.96
C ARG A 377 -2.84 -18.96 7.72
N LEU A 378 -2.36 -19.57 8.78
CA LEU A 378 -1.87 -20.95 8.79
C LEU A 378 -2.73 -21.79 9.74
N SER A 379 -3.21 -22.95 9.27
CA SER A 379 -3.73 -24.03 10.10
C SER A 379 -2.81 -25.24 10.03
N ILE A 380 -2.71 -25.99 11.14
CA ILE A 380 -1.98 -27.26 11.25
C ILE A 380 -2.86 -28.37 11.82
N ASP A 381 -4.17 -28.15 11.88
CA ASP A 381 -5.16 -29.06 12.48
C ASP A 381 -6.40 -29.27 11.58
N GLY A 382 -6.25 -29.07 10.26
CA GLY A 382 -7.34 -29.24 9.29
C GLY A 382 -8.37 -28.13 9.33
N GLY A 383 -7.93 -26.90 9.56
CA GLY A 383 -8.79 -25.72 9.62
C GLY A 383 -9.60 -25.60 10.89
N GLN A 384 -9.32 -26.39 11.95
CA GLN A 384 -10.00 -26.28 13.24
C GLN A 384 -9.57 -25.04 14.01
N SER A 385 -8.31 -24.62 13.88
CA SER A 385 -7.80 -23.36 14.36
C SER A 385 -6.86 -22.71 13.34
N TRP A 386 -6.71 -21.39 13.42
CA TRP A 386 -5.91 -20.63 12.48
C TRP A 386 -5.01 -19.63 13.22
N LEU A 387 -3.74 -19.63 12.85
CA LEU A 387 -2.78 -18.63 13.25
C LEU A 387 -2.81 -17.50 12.21
N SER A 388 -3.26 -16.30 12.59
CA SER A 388 -3.15 -15.12 11.75
C SER A 388 -1.74 -14.53 11.82
N HIS A 389 -1.16 -14.25 10.67
CA HIS A 389 0.09 -13.50 10.59
C HIS A 389 -0.23 -12.01 10.74
N ASN A 390 0.46 -11.31 11.61
CA ASN A 390 0.30 -9.88 11.89
C ASN A 390 1.65 -9.16 11.98
N ASN A 391 2.55 -9.56 11.10
CA ASN A 391 3.96 -9.15 11.11
C ASN A 391 4.45 -8.59 9.76
N MET A 392 3.53 -8.26 8.85
CA MET A 392 3.79 -7.58 7.58
C MET A 392 3.00 -6.28 7.50
N ALA A 393 3.68 -5.16 7.25
CA ALA A 393 3.05 -3.87 7.08
C ALA A 393 2.60 -3.68 5.62
N ILE A 394 1.48 -4.30 5.27
CA ILE A 394 0.89 -4.29 3.91
C ILE A 394 -0.49 -3.64 3.87
N GLY A 395 -0.80 -2.78 4.83
CA GLY A 395 -2.08 -2.04 4.89
C GLY A 395 -2.32 -1.16 3.67
N GLN A 396 -3.57 -1.17 3.18
CA GLN A 396 -4.03 -0.44 2.00
C GLN A 396 -4.74 0.86 2.42
N TYR A 397 -3.98 1.93 2.69
CA TYR A 397 -4.53 3.22 3.09
C TYR A 397 -5.16 3.96 1.91
N TYR A 398 -6.32 4.59 2.14
CA TYR A 398 -6.97 5.51 1.23
C TYR A 398 -6.65 6.97 1.53
N ALA A 399 -6.70 7.34 2.82
CA ALA A 399 -6.39 8.69 3.26
C ALA A 399 -5.80 8.67 4.67
N ILE A 400 -5.01 9.70 5.00
CA ILE A 400 -4.36 9.87 6.29
C ILE A 400 -4.58 11.28 6.86
N GLY A 401 -4.47 11.41 8.17
CA GLY A 401 -4.45 12.67 8.91
C GLY A 401 -3.43 12.62 10.04
N VAL A 402 -2.95 13.78 10.49
CA VAL A 402 -1.98 13.88 11.59
C VAL A 402 -2.54 14.72 12.72
N ASP A 403 -2.07 14.49 13.94
CA ASP A 403 -2.37 15.32 15.10
C ASP A 403 -1.16 16.18 15.53
N MET A 404 -1.35 16.99 16.57
CA MET A 404 -0.32 17.91 17.08
C MET A 404 0.34 17.44 18.37
N ARG A 405 0.15 16.17 18.79
CA ARG A 405 0.89 15.58 19.93
C ARG A 405 2.40 15.58 19.67
N ASP A 406 3.17 15.31 20.69
CA ASP A 406 4.63 15.17 20.61
C ASP A 406 5.07 13.90 21.36
N PRO A 407 5.43 12.81 20.64
CA PRO A 407 5.41 12.68 19.19
C PRO A 407 3.99 12.72 18.63
N TYR A 408 3.84 13.17 17.36
CA TYR A 408 2.54 13.19 16.70
C TYR A 408 2.09 11.78 16.31
N TYR A 409 0.79 11.64 16.08
CA TYR A 409 0.21 10.39 15.59
C TYR A 409 -0.38 10.59 14.20
N VAL A 410 -0.42 9.50 13.46
CA VAL A 410 -1.01 9.42 12.12
C VAL A 410 -2.28 8.58 12.22
N GLY A 411 -3.41 9.16 11.86
CA GLY A 411 -4.68 8.46 11.68
C GLY A 411 -4.88 8.10 10.21
N GLY A 412 -5.51 6.96 9.93
CA GLY A 412 -5.81 6.59 8.55
C GLY A 412 -6.86 5.49 8.44
N GLY A 413 -7.56 5.50 7.32
CA GLY A 413 -8.54 4.49 6.95
C GLY A 413 -8.00 3.54 5.89
N LEU A 414 -8.29 2.26 6.05
CA LEU A 414 -7.81 1.18 5.20
C LEU A 414 -8.95 0.46 4.50
N GLN A 415 -8.68 -0.02 3.31
CA GLN A 415 -9.57 -0.93 2.64
C GLN A 415 -9.76 -2.21 3.47
N ASP A 416 -11.01 -2.60 3.73
CA ASP A 416 -11.45 -3.82 4.43
C ASP A 416 -10.92 -3.99 5.87
N ASN A 417 -10.07 -3.04 6.38
CA ASN A 417 -9.30 -3.21 7.61
C ASN A 417 -9.51 -2.09 8.64
N GLY A 418 -10.59 -1.33 8.54
CA GLY A 418 -10.99 -0.32 9.51
C GLY A 418 -10.15 0.95 9.50
N LEU A 419 -10.18 1.64 10.64
CA LEU A 419 -9.49 2.91 10.85
C LEU A 419 -8.59 2.82 12.08
N TRP A 420 -7.35 3.30 11.92
CA TRP A 420 -6.30 3.16 12.93
C TRP A 420 -5.56 4.47 13.17
N VAL A 421 -5.03 4.61 14.39
CA VAL A 421 -4.14 5.71 14.78
C VAL A 421 -2.83 5.12 15.31
N THR A 422 -1.70 5.56 14.73
CA THR A 422 -0.35 5.02 14.97
C THR A 422 0.61 6.16 15.31
N PRO A 423 1.50 6.04 16.33
CA PRO A 423 2.47 7.08 16.64
C PRO A 423 3.56 7.19 15.57
N SER A 424 4.04 8.41 15.31
CA SER A 424 5.16 8.68 14.40
C SER A 424 6.52 8.26 15.01
N ASN A 425 6.58 8.12 16.34
CA ASN A 425 7.76 7.73 17.10
C ASN A 425 7.35 7.01 18.38
N SER A 426 8.21 6.14 18.89
CA SER A 426 8.00 5.39 20.12
C SER A 426 9.23 5.50 21.04
N ARG A 427 9.00 5.57 22.33
CA ARG A 427 10.06 5.48 23.36
C ARG A 427 10.60 4.06 23.50
N GLU A 428 9.89 3.04 22.97
CA GLU A 428 10.36 1.66 23.00
C GLU A 428 11.64 1.50 22.14
N TYR A 429 12.70 0.98 22.72
CA TYR A 429 14.00 0.82 22.05
C TYR A 429 13.93 -0.08 20.78
N ARG A 430 12.92 -0.93 20.71
CA ARG A 430 12.70 -1.84 19.58
C ARG A 430 11.99 -1.19 18.40
N GLY A 431 11.48 0.04 18.55
CA GLY A 431 10.73 0.75 17.55
C GLY A 431 9.23 0.82 17.84
N ILE A 432 8.44 1.08 16.80
CA ILE A 432 6.98 1.18 16.88
C ILE A 432 6.39 -0.22 16.75
N LEU A 433 5.77 -0.72 17.83
CA LEU A 433 5.19 -2.05 17.90
C LEU A 433 3.69 -2.01 17.56
N ASN A 434 3.12 -3.15 17.17
CA ASN A 434 1.69 -3.29 16.92
C ASN A 434 0.82 -2.78 18.08
N MET A 435 1.25 -3.00 19.32
CA MET A 435 0.55 -2.53 20.53
C MET A 435 0.46 -1.00 20.68
N HIS A 436 1.26 -0.23 19.96
CA HIS A 436 1.22 1.23 19.98
C HIS A 436 0.14 1.80 19.09
N SER A 437 -0.37 1.01 18.16
CA SER A 437 -1.46 1.40 17.25
C SER A 437 -2.81 1.13 17.87
N THR A 438 -3.74 2.08 17.70
CA THR A 438 -5.08 2.01 18.26
C THR A 438 -6.10 1.86 17.13
N TRP A 439 -6.89 0.79 17.18
CA TRP A 439 -8.04 0.62 16.32
C TRP A 439 -9.19 1.56 16.74
N ILE A 440 -9.82 2.23 15.76
CA ILE A 440 -10.84 3.24 15.98
C ILE A 440 -12.22 2.77 15.55
N ALA A 441 -12.35 2.24 14.34
CA ALA A 441 -13.63 1.77 13.80
C ALA A 441 -13.44 0.64 12.78
N GLU A 442 -14.53 -0.12 12.53
CA GLU A 442 -14.59 -1.25 11.59
C GLU A 442 -14.89 -0.82 10.15
N GLY A 443 -14.85 -1.79 9.22
CA GLY A 443 -15.29 -1.71 7.82
C GLY A 443 -14.25 -1.12 6.90
N ASP A 444 -14.66 -0.71 5.69
CA ASP A 444 -13.82 0.08 4.81
C ASP A 444 -13.64 1.48 5.38
N GLY A 445 -12.43 1.76 5.86
CA GLY A 445 -12.08 3.06 6.40
C GLY A 445 -11.49 3.97 5.32
N PHE A 446 -11.88 5.25 5.32
CA PHE A 446 -11.37 6.22 4.36
C PHE A 446 -10.66 7.38 5.06
N HIS A 447 -11.35 8.47 5.30
CA HIS A 447 -10.75 9.63 5.96
C HIS A 447 -10.72 9.44 7.48
N THR A 448 -9.55 9.67 8.06
CA THR A 448 -9.39 9.80 9.50
C THR A 448 -8.78 11.17 9.78
N GLN A 449 -9.58 12.07 10.36
CA GLN A 449 -9.13 13.41 10.70
C GLN A 449 -9.07 13.53 12.23
N ILE A 450 -7.96 14.03 12.75
CA ILE A 450 -7.77 14.25 14.19
C ILE A 450 -7.86 15.75 14.44
N ASP A 451 -8.68 16.16 15.42
CA ASP A 451 -8.86 17.57 15.77
C ASP A 451 -7.49 18.16 16.20
N PRO A 452 -6.96 19.17 15.52
CA PRO A 452 -5.63 19.72 15.80
C PRO A 452 -5.52 20.41 17.17
N GLU A 453 -6.65 20.81 17.77
CA GLU A 453 -6.71 21.43 19.09
C GLU A 453 -7.05 20.43 20.19
N ASP A 454 -7.66 19.28 19.84
CA ASP A 454 -8.07 18.23 20.77
C ASP A 454 -7.83 16.84 20.16
N TRP A 455 -6.63 16.32 20.28
CA TRP A 455 -6.23 15.01 19.73
C TRP A 455 -7.11 13.84 20.18
N LYS A 456 -7.92 13.98 21.22
CA LYS A 456 -8.86 12.95 21.68
C LYS A 456 -10.07 12.84 20.77
N THR A 457 -10.40 13.91 20.06
CA THR A 457 -11.50 13.98 19.09
C THR A 457 -11.02 13.54 17.71
N VAL A 458 -11.53 12.42 17.23
CA VAL A 458 -11.20 11.83 15.93
C VAL A 458 -12.48 11.69 15.10
N TYR A 459 -12.41 12.13 13.86
CA TYR A 459 -13.46 11.93 12.86
C TYR A 459 -13.08 10.76 11.96
N THR A 460 -14.03 9.88 11.71
CA THR A 460 -13.84 8.70 10.87
C THR A 460 -14.91 8.66 9.79
N VAL A 461 -14.47 8.38 8.56
CA VAL A 461 -15.38 8.18 7.42
C VAL A 461 -15.26 6.74 6.96
N ASN A 462 -16.39 6.05 6.95
CA ASN A 462 -16.53 4.74 6.36
C ASN A 462 -17.22 4.85 4.99
N HIS A 463 -17.31 3.74 4.28
CA HIS A 463 -17.90 3.71 2.94
C HIS A 463 -19.31 4.33 2.88
N VAL A 464 -19.64 4.90 1.72
CA VAL A 464 -20.93 5.51 1.38
C VAL A 464 -21.41 6.61 2.31
N GLY A 465 -20.49 7.40 2.83
CA GLY A 465 -20.79 8.63 3.56
C GLY A 465 -21.12 8.46 5.04
N PHE A 466 -20.78 7.34 5.66
CA PHE A 466 -20.85 7.21 7.11
C PHE A 466 -19.77 8.02 7.79
N VAL A 467 -20.15 8.97 8.59
CA VAL A 467 -19.24 9.79 9.39
C VAL A 467 -19.56 9.65 10.87
N ALA A 468 -18.50 9.43 11.64
CA ALA A 468 -18.58 9.43 13.09
C ALA A 468 -17.52 10.34 13.71
N ARG A 469 -17.84 10.87 14.88
CA ARG A 469 -16.92 11.55 15.77
C ARG A 469 -16.74 10.69 17.02
N GLN A 470 -15.51 10.43 17.39
CA GLN A 470 -15.17 9.57 18.51
C GLN A 470 -14.15 10.25 19.42
N ASN A 471 -14.33 10.08 20.73
CA ASN A 471 -13.27 10.34 21.69
C ASN A 471 -12.45 9.06 21.90
N ILE A 472 -11.18 9.07 21.46
CA ILE A 472 -10.34 7.86 21.50
C ILE A 472 -9.91 7.44 22.90
N GLU A 473 -10.00 8.32 23.88
CA GLU A 473 -9.66 8.04 25.29
C GLU A 473 -10.85 7.40 26.03
N THR A 474 -12.05 7.99 25.93
CA THR A 474 -13.27 7.48 26.60
C THR A 474 -13.99 6.42 25.80
N ARG A 475 -13.72 6.31 24.50
CA ARG A 475 -14.45 5.46 23.53
C ARG A 475 -15.89 5.91 23.27
N GLU A 476 -16.28 7.10 23.74
CA GLU A 476 -17.55 7.71 23.35
C GLU A 476 -17.59 7.95 21.85
N TYR A 477 -18.72 7.59 21.25
CA TYR A 477 -18.91 7.54 19.82
C TYR A 477 -20.23 8.21 19.42
N SER A 478 -20.19 9.10 18.45
CA SER A 478 -21.36 9.80 17.91
C SER A 478 -21.38 9.71 16.40
N PHE A 479 -22.49 9.23 15.84
CA PHE A 479 -22.73 9.39 14.40
C PHE A 479 -23.08 10.83 14.10
N ILE A 480 -22.37 11.44 13.19
CA ILE A 480 -22.57 12.81 12.73
C ILE A 480 -22.91 12.89 11.25
N THR A 481 -23.21 11.75 10.62
CA THR A 481 -23.70 11.69 9.23
C THR A 481 -24.90 12.64 9.10
N PRO A 482 -24.94 13.53 8.08
CA PRO A 482 -26.08 14.42 7.88
C PRO A 482 -27.40 13.65 7.74
N THR A 483 -28.45 14.11 8.42
CA THR A 483 -29.81 13.55 8.33
C THR A 483 -30.81 14.68 8.07
N PRO A 484 -32.07 14.36 7.68
CA PRO A 484 -33.11 15.38 7.49
C PRO A 484 -33.31 16.29 8.72
N GLU A 485 -33.11 15.76 9.93
CA GLU A 485 -33.26 16.48 11.19
C GLU A 485 -32.08 17.39 11.51
N THR A 486 -30.86 16.98 11.14
CA THR A 486 -29.63 17.73 11.45
C THR A 486 -29.30 18.78 10.40
N ILE A 487 -29.92 18.74 9.21
CA ILE A 487 -29.69 19.71 8.14
C ILE A 487 -30.65 20.87 8.25
N SER A 488 -30.16 22.06 8.61
CA SER A 488 -30.96 23.25 8.87
C SER A 488 -31.78 23.77 7.67
N ASN A 489 -31.29 23.58 6.44
CA ASN A 489 -31.94 23.99 5.20
C ASN A 489 -32.38 22.79 4.31
N PHE A 490 -32.64 21.65 4.91
CA PHE A 490 -32.98 20.42 4.18
C PHE A 490 -34.13 20.59 3.19
N LYS A 491 -35.19 21.29 3.59
CA LYS A 491 -36.41 21.51 2.77
C LYS A 491 -36.17 22.24 1.47
N ASP A 492 -35.09 23.04 1.39
CA ASP A 492 -34.77 23.81 0.18
C ASP A 492 -34.13 22.91 -0.90
N PHE A 493 -33.70 21.70 -0.54
CA PHE A 493 -32.99 20.78 -1.41
C PHE A 493 -33.74 19.47 -1.70
N VAL A 494 -34.90 19.26 -1.11
CA VAL A 494 -35.72 18.06 -1.36
C VAL A 494 -36.68 18.29 -2.48
N ASP A 495 -36.59 17.51 -3.55
CA ASP A 495 -37.61 17.42 -4.59
C ASP A 495 -38.69 16.46 -4.13
N TYR A 496 -39.84 17.00 -3.66
CA TYR A 496 -40.98 16.20 -3.21
C TYR A 496 -41.71 15.44 -4.37
N ASN A 497 -41.37 15.75 -5.63
CA ASN A 497 -41.85 15.02 -6.79
C ASN A 497 -40.87 13.94 -7.27
N TYR A 498 -39.90 13.65 -6.49
CA TYR A 498 -38.87 12.69 -6.82
C TYR A 498 -39.44 11.27 -6.81
N ASP A 499 -39.35 10.60 -7.95
CA ASP A 499 -39.84 9.23 -8.14
C ASP A 499 -38.70 8.26 -7.72
N GLU A 500 -38.77 7.71 -6.51
CA GLU A 500 -37.81 6.74 -5.98
C GLU A 500 -37.62 5.51 -6.89
N SER A 501 -38.65 5.14 -7.67
CA SER A 501 -38.62 3.99 -8.58
C SER A 501 -37.61 4.16 -9.73
N ARG A 502 -37.23 5.40 -10.06
CA ARG A 502 -36.35 5.75 -11.18
C ARG A 502 -34.90 5.95 -10.78
N ASN A 503 -34.59 5.99 -9.48
CA ASN A 503 -33.24 6.26 -8.95
C ASN A 503 -32.89 5.31 -7.83
N ARG A 504 -32.85 4.03 -8.14
CA ARG A 504 -32.28 3.06 -7.19
C ARG A 504 -30.79 3.30 -7.08
N TYR A 505 -30.35 3.89 -5.97
CA TYR A 505 -29.00 3.66 -5.49
C TYR A 505 -28.81 2.19 -5.19
N THR A 506 -27.65 1.71 -5.55
CA THR A 506 -27.20 0.34 -5.45
C THR A 506 -27.06 -0.18 -4.03
N ILE A 507 -27.40 0.61 -3.01
CA ILE A 507 -27.48 0.12 -1.64
C ILE A 507 -28.96 0.04 -1.25
N ASP A 508 -29.46 -1.18 -1.15
CA ASP A 508 -30.62 -1.43 -0.32
C ASP A 508 -30.21 -1.24 1.13
N PRO A 509 -30.74 -0.21 1.84
CA PRO A 509 -30.43 -0.03 3.26
C PRO A 509 -30.71 -1.28 4.09
N GLY A 510 -31.61 -2.17 3.64
CA GLY A 510 -31.91 -3.43 4.29
C GLY A 510 -30.86 -4.52 4.07
N GLU A 511 -29.99 -4.43 3.08
CA GLU A 511 -28.96 -5.44 2.80
C GLU A 511 -27.62 -5.10 3.42
N HIS A 512 -27.29 -3.84 3.62
CA HIS A 512 -26.05 -3.47 4.27
C HIS A 512 -26.16 -3.70 5.78
N TRP A 513 -25.27 -4.51 6.37
CA TRP A 513 -25.29 -4.87 7.80
C TRP A 513 -25.34 -3.67 8.73
N PHE A 514 -24.67 -2.58 8.37
CA PHE A 514 -24.61 -1.32 9.12
C PHE A 514 -25.99 -0.62 9.21
N PHE A 515 -26.85 -0.75 8.20
CA PHE A 515 -28.20 -0.21 8.20
C PHE A 515 -29.20 -1.14 8.89
N ARG A 516 -28.98 -2.47 8.85
CA ARG A 516 -29.83 -3.47 9.53
C ARG A 516 -29.80 -3.31 11.05
N GLU A 517 -28.67 -2.89 11.60
CA GLU A 517 -28.51 -2.74 13.05
C GLU A 517 -29.10 -1.40 13.60
N ARG A 518 -29.51 -0.46 12.70
CA ARG A 518 -30.00 0.85 13.10
C ARG A 518 -31.20 1.33 12.26
N PRO A 519 -32.32 0.63 12.34
CA PRO A 519 -33.53 0.95 11.55
C PRO A 519 -34.21 2.27 11.98
N ASP A 520 -33.79 2.87 13.08
CA ASP A 520 -34.33 4.09 13.67
C ASP A 520 -33.72 5.39 13.14
N ARG A 521 -32.76 5.33 12.21
CA ARG A 521 -32.13 6.54 11.62
C ARG A 521 -32.63 6.80 10.22
N PRO A 522 -33.32 7.95 10.00
CA PRO A 522 -33.73 8.35 8.68
C PRO A 522 -32.51 8.70 7.85
N LEU A 523 -32.31 7.98 6.74
CA LEU A 523 -31.30 8.29 5.75
C LEU A 523 -31.71 9.50 4.92
N LEU A 524 -30.71 10.16 4.31
CA LEU A 524 -30.99 11.14 3.30
C LEU A 524 -31.65 10.48 2.08
N PRO A 525 -32.62 11.15 1.42
CA PRO A 525 -33.21 10.65 0.19
C PRO A 525 -32.15 10.34 -0.89
N PRO A 526 -32.42 9.41 -1.82
CA PRO A 526 -31.46 8.97 -2.86
C PRO A 526 -30.91 10.06 -3.79
N GLN A 527 -31.50 11.24 -3.79
CA GLN A 527 -30.94 12.41 -4.49
C GLN A 527 -29.63 12.90 -3.89
N PHE A 528 -29.33 12.59 -2.62
CA PHE A 528 -28.05 12.82 -1.98
C PHE A 528 -27.16 11.59 -2.18
N ARG A 529 -26.08 11.77 -2.93
CA ARG A 529 -25.18 10.72 -3.36
C ARG A 529 -23.85 10.84 -2.64
N PHE A 530 -23.41 9.75 -2.03
CA PHE A 530 -22.11 9.67 -1.38
C PHE A 530 -21.21 8.72 -2.14
N ASN A 531 -19.95 9.12 -2.34
CA ASN A 531 -18.94 8.24 -2.90
C ASN A 531 -18.66 7.06 -1.97
N TRP A 532 -18.07 6.01 -2.50
CA TRP A 532 -17.46 4.98 -1.69
C TRP A 532 -16.50 5.60 -0.67
N SER A 533 -15.62 6.52 -1.12
CA SER A 533 -14.70 7.33 -0.31
C SER A 533 -15.15 8.80 -0.28
N SER A 534 -16.16 9.13 0.52
CA SER A 534 -16.67 10.50 0.66
C SER A 534 -15.66 11.39 1.39
N PRO A 535 -15.30 12.58 0.86
CA PRO A 535 -14.30 13.45 1.46
C PRO A 535 -14.82 14.18 2.69
N PHE A 536 -13.99 14.23 3.72
CA PHE A 536 -14.25 14.96 4.97
C PHE A 536 -12.99 15.73 5.37
N ILE A 537 -13.12 17.02 5.68
CA ILE A 537 -12.01 17.83 6.18
C ILE A 537 -12.42 18.65 7.42
N ILE A 538 -11.45 18.86 8.30
CA ILE A 538 -11.52 19.90 9.32
C ILE A 538 -10.97 21.19 8.70
N SER A 539 -11.69 22.29 8.84
CA SER A 539 -11.27 23.57 8.25
C SER A 539 -9.96 24.07 8.86
N SER A 540 -9.08 24.58 8.01
CA SER A 540 -7.81 25.19 8.43
C SER A 540 -7.95 26.44 9.32
N HIS A 541 -9.17 27.01 9.44
CA HIS A 541 -9.44 28.22 10.23
C HIS A 541 -10.06 27.98 11.59
N ASN A 542 -10.75 26.85 11.77
CA ASN A 542 -11.52 26.55 12.98
C ASN A 542 -11.75 25.04 13.09
N SER A 543 -11.22 24.43 14.12
CA SER A 543 -11.34 22.99 14.37
C SER A 543 -12.80 22.49 14.55
N LYS A 544 -13.74 23.40 14.87
CA LYS A 544 -15.17 23.07 14.96
C LYS A 544 -15.88 23.14 13.60
N LYS A 545 -15.29 23.85 12.61
CA LYS A 545 -15.82 23.89 11.25
C LYS A 545 -15.36 22.67 10.50
N VAL A 546 -16.31 21.86 10.03
CA VAL A 546 -16.03 20.67 9.22
C VAL A 546 -16.81 20.75 7.91
N LEU A 547 -16.22 20.21 6.85
CA LEU A 547 -16.84 20.09 5.52
C LEU A 547 -16.94 18.63 5.13
N PHE A 548 -18.06 18.25 4.51
CA PHE A 548 -18.32 16.88 4.10
C PHE A 548 -19.00 16.85 2.72
N GLY A 549 -18.51 15.96 1.83
CA GLY A 549 -18.94 15.88 0.45
C GLY A 549 -19.92 14.73 0.17
N SER A 550 -21.06 15.05 -0.45
CA SER A 550 -21.90 14.15 -1.25
C SER A 550 -21.84 14.60 -2.71
N ASN A 551 -22.95 14.67 -3.46
CA ASN A 551 -23.07 15.52 -4.65
C ASN A 551 -23.28 17.01 -4.29
N HIS A 552 -23.63 17.27 -3.03
CA HIS A 552 -23.68 18.57 -2.38
C HIS A 552 -22.58 18.68 -1.33
N LEU A 553 -22.15 19.90 -1.03
CA LEU A 553 -21.22 20.18 0.04
C LEU A 553 -21.99 20.55 1.32
N PHE A 554 -21.72 19.80 2.38
CA PHE A 554 -22.23 20.07 3.74
C PHE A 554 -21.18 20.83 4.55
N GLN A 555 -21.63 21.75 5.38
CA GLN A 555 -20.82 22.52 6.33
C GLN A 555 -21.45 22.46 7.72
N SER A 556 -20.62 22.24 8.73
CA SER A 556 -20.98 22.33 10.15
C SER A 556 -20.02 23.29 10.86
N PHE A 557 -20.49 23.95 11.94
CA PHE A 557 -19.69 24.79 12.84
C PHE A 557 -19.64 24.26 14.28
N ASP A 558 -20.21 23.09 14.51
CA ASP A 558 -20.33 22.44 15.80
C ASP A 558 -19.85 20.98 15.78
N ARG A 559 -18.79 20.72 15.00
CA ARG A 559 -18.15 19.41 14.89
C ARG A 559 -19.08 18.33 14.31
N GLY A 560 -20.04 18.72 13.47
CA GLY A 560 -20.93 17.79 12.76
C GLY A 560 -22.26 17.51 13.48
N ASP A 561 -22.56 18.15 14.59
CA ASP A 561 -23.84 17.98 15.28
C ASP A 561 -25.00 18.55 14.46
N ASN A 562 -24.79 19.68 13.79
CA ASN A 562 -25.74 20.29 12.86
C ASN A 562 -25.04 20.65 11.53
N TRP A 563 -25.81 20.54 10.46
CA TRP A 563 -25.33 20.74 9.10
C TRP A 563 -26.12 21.81 8.33
N LYS A 564 -25.44 22.41 7.37
CA LYS A 564 -26.03 23.25 6.33
C LYS A 564 -25.52 22.81 4.98
N ILE A 565 -26.40 22.67 3.98
CA ILE A 565 -25.99 22.48 2.57
C ILE A 565 -25.59 23.85 2.03
N ILE A 566 -24.38 23.96 1.49
CA ILE A 566 -23.81 25.21 0.99
C ILE A 566 -23.49 25.16 -0.52
N SER A 567 -24.01 24.18 -1.24
CA SER A 567 -23.85 24.10 -2.70
C SER A 567 -25.07 23.54 -3.40
N PRO A 568 -25.29 23.88 -4.69
CA PRO A 568 -26.13 23.05 -5.58
C PRO A 568 -25.50 21.66 -5.75
N ASP A 569 -26.08 20.80 -6.61
CA ASP A 569 -25.40 19.60 -7.12
C ASP A 569 -24.18 20.04 -7.96
N LEU A 570 -22.96 19.74 -7.48
CA LEU A 570 -21.70 20.17 -8.10
C LEU A 570 -21.21 19.22 -9.20
N THR A 571 -21.92 18.12 -9.43
CA THR A 571 -21.56 17.07 -10.39
C THR A 571 -22.19 17.35 -11.76
N THR A 572 -21.85 16.53 -12.76
CA THR A 572 -22.54 16.57 -14.06
C THR A 572 -23.93 15.95 -13.99
N ASN A 573 -24.16 15.07 -13.02
CA ASN A 573 -25.44 14.41 -12.77
C ASN A 573 -26.04 13.73 -14.02
N ASP A 574 -25.23 13.02 -14.82
CA ASP A 574 -25.67 12.38 -16.06
C ASP A 574 -26.67 11.26 -15.77
N LYS A 575 -27.94 11.56 -15.99
CA LYS A 575 -29.06 10.65 -15.71
C LYS A 575 -29.02 9.34 -16.52
N LYS A 576 -28.33 9.30 -17.66
CA LYS A 576 -28.19 8.08 -18.47
C LYS A 576 -27.27 7.06 -17.84
N LEU A 577 -26.20 7.53 -17.23
CA LEU A 577 -25.22 6.68 -16.55
C LEU A 577 -25.67 6.31 -15.12
N ARG A 578 -26.57 7.09 -14.52
CA ARG A 578 -27.11 6.82 -13.18
C ARG A 578 -28.08 5.64 -13.10
N ASN A 579 -28.61 5.17 -14.22
CA ASN A 579 -29.70 4.17 -14.29
C ASN A 579 -29.23 2.72 -14.31
N THR A 580 -27.98 2.41 -14.03
CA THR A 580 -27.48 1.04 -13.93
C THR A 580 -27.80 0.47 -12.56
N SER A 581 -28.88 -0.31 -12.46
CA SER A 581 -29.49 -0.75 -11.19
C SER A 581 -28.74 -1.85 -10.42
N ASN A 582 -27.71 -2.48 -11.01
CA ASN A 582 -26.99 -3.62 -10.42
C ASN A 582 -25.49 -3.64 -10.74
N GLY A 583 -24.90 -2.47 -11.04
CA GLY A 583 -23.50 -2.41 -11.48
C GLY A 583 -23.24 -3.02 -12.86
N GLY A 584 -24.09 -3.89 -13.41
CA GLY A 584 -23.99 -4.49 -14.75
C GLY A 584 -23.37 -5.88 -14.83
N GLY A 585 -22.99 -6.49 -13.69
CA GLY A 585 -22.46 -7.86 -13.62
C GLY A 585 -23.53 -8.95 -13.89
N LEU A 586 -23.11 -10.19 -14.07
CA LEU A 586 -24.01 -11.36 -14.14
C LEU A 586 -24.69 -11.62 -12.80
N THR A 587 -23.95 -11.40 -11.72
CA THR A 587 -24.43 -11.49 -10.34
C THR A 587 -24.52 -10.09 -9.75
N ASN A 588 -25.47 -9.89 -8.86
CA ASN A 588 -25.76 -8.58 -8.30
C ASN A 588 -24.65 -8.10 -7.34
N SER A 589 -24.28 -6.81 -7.42
CA SER A 589 -23.36 -6.18 -6.48
C SER A 589 -23.94 -4.88 -5.95
N ASN A 590 -24.25 -4.84 -4.65
CA ASN A 590 -24.89 -3.72 -3.96
C ASN A 590 -23.99 -3.11 -2.89
N THR A 591 -22.68 -3.04 -3.14
CA THR A 591 -21.72 -2.55 -2.13
C THR A 591 -21.60 -1.02 -2.11
N GLY A 592 -22.07 -0.34 -3.15
CA GLY A 592 -21.88 1.11 -3.32
C GLY A 592 -20.54 1.51 -3.94
N GLY A 593 -19.70 0.55 -4.31
CA GLY A 593 -18.40 0.80 -4.99
C GLY A 593 -18.57 1.43 -6.38
N GLU A 594 -19.76 1.35 -6.96
CA GLU A 594 -20.16 1.95 -8.24
C GLU A 594 -20.90 3.29 -8.08
N ASN A 595 -20.99 3.84 -6.85
CA ASN A 595 -21.56 5.18 -6.63
C ASN A 595 -20.70 6.23 -7.35
N HIS A 596 -21.35 7.03 -8.17
CA HIS A 596 -20.71 8.00 -9.05
C HIS A 596 -21.52 9.30 -9.11
N PHE A 597 -20.97 10.35 -9.69
CA PHE A 597 -21.53 11.73 -9.63
C PHE A 597 -21.54 12.28 -8.20
N THR A 598 -20.36 12.28 -7.58
CA THR A 598 -20.14 12.67 -6.21
C THR A 598 -18.90 13.54 -6.07
N ILE A 599 -18.85 14.33 -4.99
CA ILE A 599 -17.63 15.02 -4.58
C ILE A 599 -16.64 13.99 -4.05
N ILE A 600 -15.38 14.08 -4.50
CA ILE A 600 -14.30 13.17 -4.08
C ILE A 600 -13.16 13.88 -3.36
N THR A 601 -13.06 15.20 -3.50
CA THR A 601 -12.01 15.98 -2.85
C THR A 601 -12.49 17.39 -2.52
N ILE A 602 -12.06 17.90 -1.37
CA ILE A 602 -12.39 19.24 -0.85
C ILE A 602 -11.09 19.87 -0.35
N SER A 603 -10.88 21.15 -0.62
CA SER A 603 -9.77 21.91 -0.06
C SER A 603 -10.21 23.32 0.30
N ASP A 604 -9.97 23.73 1.54
CA ASP A 604 -9.97 25.15 1.94
C ASP A 604 -8.53 25.68 2.03
N THR A 605 -8.36 26.97 2.25
CA THR A 605 -7.05 27.59 2.36
C THR A 605 -6.92 28.38 3.66
N PRO A 606 -5.78 28.35 4.36
CA PRO A 606 -5.59 29.10 5.62
C PRO A 606 -5.58 30.62 5.45
N ILE A 607 -5.51 31.14 4.23
CA ILE A 607 -5.41 32.58 3.92
C ILE A 607 -6.73 33.24 3.52
N ASP A 608 -7.81 32.46 3.34
CA ASP A 608 -9.15 32.98 3.01
C ASP A 608 -10.26 32.05 3.50
N THR A 609 -11.02 32.47 4.51
CA THR A 609 -12.11 31.70 5.15
C THR A 609 -13.31 31.41 4.23
N THR A 610 -13.39 32.11 3.10
CA THR A 610 -14.53 32.06 2.16
C THR A 610 -14.24 31.24 0.91
N LEU A 611 -12.98 30.90 0.69
CA LEU A 611 -12.51 30.18 -0.49
C LEU A 611 -12.52 28.67 -0.26
N ILE A 612 -13.29 27.93 -1.08
CA ILE A 612 -13.34 26.46 -1.03
C ILE A 612 -13.28 25.94 -2.47
N TRP A 613 -12.45 24.92 -2.68
CA TRP A 613 -12.34 24.18 -3.92
C TRP A 613 -12.90 22.77 -3.75
N VAL A 614 -13.55 22.27 -4.80
CA VAL A 614 -14.14 20.93 -4.83
C VAL A 614 -13.83 20.25 -6.16
N GLY A 615 -13.49 18.98 -6.12
CA GLY A 615 -13.36 18.11 -7.27
C GLY A 615 -14.33 16.93 -7.20
N THR A 616 -14.86 16.53 -8.36
CA THR A 616 -15.83 15.42 -8.46
C THR A 616 -15.27 14.22 -9.21
N ASP A 617 -15.85 13.06 -8.96
CA ASP A 617 -15.48 11.79 -9.61
C ASP A 617 -15.87 11.75 -11.12
N ASP A 618 -16.69 12.66 -11.57
CA ASP A 618 -17.12 12.82 -12.96
C ASP A 618 -16.47 14.03 -13.68
N GLY A 619 -15.46 14.64 -13.03
CA GLY A 619 -14.49 15.55 -13.64
C GLY A 619 -14.75 17.04 -13.45
N ASN A 620 -15.76 17.47 -12.71
CA ASN A 620 -15.94 18.87 -12.41
C ASN A 620 -14.90 19.38 -11.39
N VAL A 621 -14.35 20.57 -11.65
CA VAL A 621 -13.55 21.35 -10.71
C VAL A 621 -14.33 22.62 -10.39
N GLN A 622 -14.75 22.76 -9.14
CA GLN A 622 -15.64 23.81 -8.68
C GLN A 622 -14.98 24.70 -7.64
N VAL A 623 -15.26 25.98 -7.70
CA VAL A 623 -14.73 26.94 -6.72
C VAL A 623 -15.81 27.89 -6.23
N THR A 624 -15.84 28.16 -4.93
CA THR A 624 -16.59 29.27 -4.32
C THR A 624 -15.62 30.25 -3.66
N ARG A 625 -15.91 31.54 -3.78
CA ARG A 625 -15.15 32.62 -3.17
C ARG A 625 -15.96 33.41 -2.12
N ASN A 626 -17.14 32.87 -1.76
CA ASN A 626 -18.08 33.48 -0.84
C ASN A 626 -18.76 32.44 0.06
N ASN A 627 -17.99 31.42 0.47
CA ASN A 627 -18.39 30.37 1.43
C ASN A 627 -19.67 29.63 0.98
N GLY A 628 -19.85 29.39 -0.33
CA GLY A 628 -20.92 28.60 -0.90
C GLY A 628 -22.12 29.40 -1.43
N ASP A 629 -22.17 30.73 -1.30
CA ASP A 629 -23.28 31.52 -1.84
C ASP A 629 -23.35 31.44 -3.39
N SER A 630 -22.22 31.23 -4.04
CA SER A 630 -22.14 30.92 -5.48
C SER A 630 -20.95 30.02 -5.80
N TRP A 631 -21.11 29.22 -6.85
CA TRP A 631 -20.11 28.27 -7.32
C TRP A 631 -19.82 28.49 -8.81
N GLU A 632 -18.55 28.32 -9.19
CA GLU A 632 -18.07 28.41 -10.56
C GLU A 632 -17.41 27.08 -10.96
N ASN A 633 -17.87 26.45 -12.04
CA ASN A 633 -17.24 25.29 -12.62
C ASN A 633 -16.13 25.72 -13.59
N VAL A 634 -14.89 25.48 -13.24
CA VAL A 634 -13.71 25.91 -13.99
C VAL A 634 -13.06 24.79 -14.83
N LYS A 635 -13.67 23.61 -14.88
CA LYS A 635 -13.16 22.44 -15.63
C LYS A 635 -12.90 22.76 -17.10
N ASN A 636 -13.80 23.50 -17.74
CA ASN A 636 -13.70 23.83 -19.16
C ASN A 636 -12.55 24.79 -19.52
N ASN A 637 -11.91 25.36 -18.52
CA ASN A 637 -10.74 26.24 -18.68
C ASN A 637 -9.41 25.43 -18.64
N ILE A 638 -9.48 24.10 -18.41
CA ILE A 638 -8.31 23.22 -18.32
C ILE A 638 -8.13 22.50 -19.65
N ASP A 639 -7.20 22.98 -20.46
CA ASP A 639 -6.87 22.35 -21.74
C ASP A 639 -6.08 21.06 -21.56
N GLY A 640 -6.28 20.09 -22.47
CA GLY A 640 -5.49 18.84 -22.51
C GLY A 640 -5.96 17.76 -21.54
N VAL A 641 -7.10 17.96 -20.86
CA VAL A 641 -7.73 16.98 -19.97
C VAL A 641 -8.88 16.28 -20.68
N PRO A 642 -9.00 14.94 -20.65
CA PRO A 642 -10.14 14.21 -21.17
C PRO A 642 -11.48 14.74 -20.63
N GLU A 643 -12.55 14.60 -21.42
CA GLU A 643 -13.90 15.07 -21.04
C GLU A 643 -14.39 14.38 -19.76
N LYS A 644 -14.27 13.05 -19.75
CA LYS A 644 -14.58 12.22 -18.57
C LYS A 644 -13.28 11.83 -17.90
N ILE A 645 -13.09 12.29 -16.68
CA ILE A 645 -11.89 12.02 -15.91
C ILE A 645 -12.21 12.20 -14.42
N TRP A 646 -11.55 11.45 -13.58
CA TRP A 646 -11.71 11.54 -12.14
C TRP A 646 -10.79 12.63 -11.56
N VAL A 647 -11.32 13.58 -10.79
CA VAL A 647 -10.49 14.55 -10.06
C VAL A 647 -9.89 13.85 -8.84
N SER A 648 -8.62 13.47 -8.89
CA SER A 648 -8.00 12.77 -7.77
C SER A 648 -7.76 13.69 -6.56
N ARG A 649 -7.33 14.94 -6.80
CA ARG A 649 -7.12 15.91 -5.72
C ARG A 649 -7.28 17.35 -6.21
N VAL A 650 -7.88 18.20 -5.36
CA VAL A 650 -7.71 19.65 -5.40
C VAL A 650 -6.91 20.09 -4.18
N GLU A 651 -6.00 21.04 -4.35
CA GLU A 651 -5.18 21.62 -3.28
C GLU A 651 -5.19 23.14 -3.43
N ALA A 652 -5.86 23.83 -2.52
CA ALA A 652 -5.85 25.28 -2.45
C ALA A 652 -4.51 25.77 -1.89
N SER A 653 -3.90 26.75 -2.53
CA SER A 653 -2.59 27.25 -2.09
C SER A 653 -2.65 27.85 -0.69
N LYS A 654 -1.55 27.65 0.04
CA LYS A 654 -1.32 28.23 1.37
C LYS A 654 -0.63 29.58 1.30
N HIS A 655 -0.20 30.01 0.10
CA HIS A 655 0.60 31.21 -0.15
C HIS A 655 -0.14 32.26 -0.98
N SER A 656 -1.03 31.84 -1.91
CA SER A 656 -1.72 32.77 -2.82
C SER A 656 -3.20 32.42 -2.96
N LYS A 657 -4.09 33.39 -2.73
CA LYS A 657 -5.55 33.17 -2.80
C LYS A 657 -6.04 32.71 -4.18
N GLY A 658 -5.42 33.20 -5.26
CA GLY A 658 -5.79 32.85 -6.63
C GLY A 658 -5.26 31.52 -7.09
N ARG A 659 -4.31 30.95 -6.35
CA ARG A 659 -3.62 29.72 -6.72
C ARG A 659 -4.34 28.48 -6.19
N ALA A 660 -4.43 27.49 -7.05
CA ALA A 660 -4.80 26.14 -6.67
C ALA A 660 -4.13 25.14 -7.61
N TYR A 661 -4.01 23.93 -7.14
CA TYR A 661 -3.52 22.80 -7.91
C TYR A 661 -4.64 21.77 -8.08
N VAL A 662 -4.63 21.07 -9.21
CA VAL A 662 -5.53 19.95 -9.44
C VAL A 662 -4.75 18.80 -10.06
N SER A 663 -4.97 17.59 -9.54
CA SER A 663 -4.55 16.34 -10.18
C SER A 663 -5.76 15.54 -10.62
N PHE A 664 -5.57 14.82 -11.73
CA PHE A 664 -6.60 13.90 -12.25
C PHE A 664 -6.01 12.52 -12.41
N ASP A 665 -6.87 11.53 -12.22
CA ASP A 665 -6.60 10.12 -12.38
C ASP A 665 -7.54 9.52 -13.43
N ASN A 666 -6.98 9.08 -14.54
CA ASN A 666 -7.75 8.56 -15.67
C ASN A 666 -7.60 7.04 -15.88
N HIS A 667 -7.00 6.33 -14.93
CA HIS A 667 -6.81 4.87 -15.06
C HIS A 667 -8.15 4.13 -15.27
N ARG A 668 -9.26 4.66 -14.72
CA ARG A 668 -10.62 4.11 -14.89
C ARG A 668 -11.15 4.17 -16.32
N PHE A 669 -10.40 4.80 -17.22
CA PHE A 669 -10.62 4.84 -18.67
C PHE A 669 -9.40 4.31 -19.45
N ASP A 670 -8.58 3.48 -18.78
CA ASP A 670 -7.38 2.82 -19.35
C ASP A 670 -6.32 3.82 -19.87
N ASP A 671 -6.20 4.94 -19.17
CA ASP A 671 -5.23 6.00 -19.44
C ASP A 671 -4.48 6.37 -18.14
N ASN A 672 -3.25 5.90 -18.02
CA ASN A 672 -2.44 6.01 -16.80
C ASN A 672 -1.51 7.23 -16.79
N LYS A 673 -1.69 8.19 -17.71
CA LYS A 673 -0.85 9.38 -17.79
C LYS A 673 -0.99 10.27 -16.56
N PRO A 674 0.08 10.96 -16.15
CA PRO A 674 0.00 11.97 -15.10
C PRO A 674 -0.70 13.23 -15.62
N TYR A 675 -1.67 13.73 -14.86
CA TYR A 675 -2.38 14.97 -15.13
C TYR A 675 -2.31 15.86 -13.90
N VAL A 676 -1.49 16.90 -13.94
CA VAL A 676 -1.32 17.87 -12.86
C VAL A 676 -1.33 19.28 -13.43
N PHE A 677 -2.13 20.17 -12.84
CA PHE A 677 -2.32 21.53 -13.32
C PHE A 677 -2.28 22.54 -12.17
N ILE A 678 -1.87 23.76 -12.49
CA ILE A 678 -1.85 24.92 -11.59
C ILE A 678 -2.65 26.07 -12.19
N THR A 679 -3.39 26.77 -11.36
CA THR A 679 -3.97 28.10 -11.64
C THR A 679 -3.42 29.14 -10.70
N GLU A 680 -3.33 30.42 -11.13
CA GLU A 680 -2.95 31.58 -10.31
C GLU A 680 -4.10 32.62 -10.20
N ASP A 681 -5.28 32.33 -10.82
CA ASP A 681 -6.33 33.31 -11.03
C ASP A 681 -7.76 32.75 -10.74
N TYR A 682 -7.86 31.87 -9.75
CA TYR A 682 -9.11 31.21 -9.34
C TYR A 682 -9.69 30.28 -10.43
N GLY A 683 -8.84 29.66 -11.25
CA GLY A 683 -9.27 28.72 -12.26
C GLY A 683 -9.72 29.33 -13.59
N LYS A 684 -9.49 30.62 -13.82
CA LYS A 684 -9.76 31.25 -15.12
C LYS A 684 -8.79 30.78 -16.19
N THR A 685 -7.52 30.57 -15.80
CA THR A 685 -6.49 29.98 -16.66
C THR A 685 -5.74 28.88 -15.91
N TRP A 686 -5.25 27.87 -16.63
CA TRP A 686 -4.52 26.74 -16.09
C TRP A 686 -3.26 26.44 -16.90
N SER A 687 -2.22 26.03 -16.22
CA SER A 687 -0.98 25.53 -16.82
C SER A 687 -0.77 24.08 -16.44
N ASN A 688 -0.42 23.25 -17.43
CA ASN A 688 0.00 21.88 -17.17
C ASN A 688 1.39 21.85 -16.53
N ILE A 689 1.53 21.16 -15.41
CA ILE A 689 2.78 21.01 -14.65
C ILE A 689 3.19 19.52 -14.50
N SER A 690 2.67 18.64 -15.36
CA SER A 690 3.05 17.21 -15.37
C SER A 690 4.42 16.93 -15.98
N SER A 691 4.98 17.84 -16.73
CA SER A 691 6.25 17.88 -17.48
C SER A 691 6.96 16.52 -17.64
N ASN A 692 7.94 16.22 -16.80
CA ASN A 692 8.79 15.02 -16.85
C ASN A 692 8.34 13.91 -15.88
N LEU A 693 7.12 13.97 -15.34
CA LEU A 693 6.55 12.81 -14.62
C LEU A 693 6.45 11.60 -15.56
N PRO A 694 6.71 10.38 -15.08
CA PRO A 694 6.56 9.16 -15.88
C PRO A 694 5.16 9.02 -16.46
N GLN A 695 5.07 8.66 -17.75
CA GLN A 695 3.83 8.71 -18.52
C GLN A 695 2.84 7.57 -18.26
N ASP A 696 3.20 6.59 -17.46
CA ASP A 696 2.40 5.44 -17.04
C ASP A 696 2.08 5.46 -15.54
N TYR A 697 2.24 6.63 -14.88
CA TYR A 697 2.03 6.79 -13.45
C TYR A 697 0.90 7.78 -13.18
N SER A 698 -0.32 7.27 -12.95
CA SER A 698 -1.44 8.08 -12.44
C SER A 698 -1.05 8.84 -11.17
N VAL A 699 -1.57 10.07 -11.03
CA VAL A 699 -1.32 10.93 -9.87
C VAL A 699 -2.56 10.94 -8.98
N TYR A 700 -2.41 10.52 -7.73
CA TYR A 700 -3.50 10.46 -6.74
C TYR A 700 -3.59 11.66 -5.83
N VAL A 701 -2.46 12.30 -5.56
CA VAL A 701 -2.38 13.43 -4.61
C VAL A 701 -1.33 14.43 -5.03
N ILE A 702 -1.63 15.72 -4.79
CA ILE A 702 -0.67 16.82 -4.86
C ILE A 702 -0.73 17.60 -3.56
N LYS A 703 0.43 18.06 -3.06
CA LYS A 703 0.57 18.90 -1.87
C LYS A 703 1.55 20.04 -2.09
N GLU A 704 1.19 21.23 -1.61
CA GLU A 704 2.07 22.40 -1.52
C GLU A 704 2.69 22.49 -0.13
N ASP A 705 3.99 22.79 -0.04
CA ASP A 705 4.65 23.00 1.26
C ASP A 705 4.11 24.24 2.00
N TYR A 706 4.12 24.20 3.33
CA TYR A 706 3.63 25.30 4.17
C TYR A 706 4.58 26.50 4.20
N VAL A 707 5.86 26.31 3.86
CA VAL A 707 6.92 27.31 4.03
C VAL A 707 7.42 27.83 2.69
N ASP A 708 7.63 26.97 1.71
CA ASP A 708 8.12 27.31 0.37
C ASP A 708 7.05 27.08 -0.69
N GLU A 709 6.57 28.14 -1.31
CA GLU A 709 5.55 28.09 -2.37
C GLU A 709 6.01 27.39 -3.65
N ASN A 710 7.30 27.12 -3.82
CA ASN A 710 7.86 26.43 -4.98
C ASN A 710 8.01 24.92 -4.74
N LEU A 711 7.94 24.48 -3.48
CA LEU A 711 8.10 23.09 -3.10
C LEU A 711 6.76 22.37 -3.12
N LEU A 712 6.65 21.44 -4.08
CA LEU A 712 5.46 20.60 -4.28
C LEU A 712 5.82 19.13 -4.16
N PHE A 713 4.82 18.32 -3.79
CA PHE A 713 4.91 16.87 -3.74
C PHE A 713 3.74 16.23 -4.48
N VAL A 714 3.99 15.16 -5.21
CA VAL A 714 2.93 14.32 -5.80
C VAL A 714 3.13 12.87 -5.40
N GLY A 715 2.02 12.21 -5.06
CA GLY A 715 1.94 10.77 -4.90
C GLY A 715 1.37 10.13 -6.16
N THR A 716 2.07 9.13 -6.66
CA THR A 716 1.73 8.41 -7.90
C THR A 716 1.42 6.94 -7.62
N GLU A 717 1.08 6.18 -8.67
CA GLU A 717 0.89 4.72 -8.59
C GLU A 717 2.13 3.98 -8.05
N LYS A 718 3.33 4.53 -8.17
CA LYS A 718 4.55 3.76 -7.86
C LYS A 718 5.50 4.43 -6.87
N SER A 719 5.40 5.75 -6.65
CA SER A 719 6.35 6.48 -5.79
C SER A 719 5.87 7.91 -5.48
N VAL A 720 6.68 8.62 -4.69
CA VAL A 720 6.56 10.06 -4.43
C VAL A 720 7.55 10.83 -5.28
N TYR A 721 7.10 11.93 -5.89
CA TYR A 721 7.92 12.90 -6.59
C TYR A 721 7.81 14.26 -5.93
N PHE A 722 8.87 15.07 -6.01
CA PHE A 722 8.87 16.46 -5.55
C PHE A 722 9.34 17.40 -6.67
N SER A 723 8.95 18.66 -6.54
CA SER A 723 9.40 19.77 -7.36
C SER A 723 9.78 20.92 -6.45
N ASN A 724 10.90 21.59 -6.72
CA ASN A 724 11.32 22.81 -6.03
C ASN A 724 11.26 24.06 -6.94
N ASP A 725 10.57 23.93 -8.07
CA ASP A 725 10.37 24.97 -9.09
C ASP A 725 8.91 25.14 -9.51
N ARG A 726 7.98 24.85 -8.57
CA ARG A 726 6.52 24.95 -8.73
C ARG A 726 5.98 24.08 -9.86
N GLY A 727 6.52 22.85 -9.99
CA GLY A 727 6.07 21.84 -10.95
C GLY A 727 6.64 21.98 -12.35
N THR A 728 7.65 22.83 -12.58
CA THR A 728 8.34 22.92 -13.85
C THR A 728 9.14 21.63 -14.10
N THR A 729 9.79 21.09 -13.05
CA THR A 729 10.49 19.79 -13.09
C THR A 729 10.17 18.96 -11.84
N TRP A 730 10.23 17.64 -11.97
CA TRP A 730 9.95 16.69 -10.92
C TRP A 730 11.09 15.68 -10.77
N GLU A 731 11.43 15.35 -9.54
CA GLU A 731 12.41 14.33 -9.19
C GLU A 731 11.78 13.31 -8.22
N GLN A 732 12.17 12.04 -8.31
CA GLN A 732 11.72 11.01 -7.37
C GLN A 732 12.32 11.28 -5.98
N LEU A 733 11.51 11.17 -4.94
CA LEU A 733 11.92 11.51 -3.58
C LEU A 733 12.35 10.27 -2.78
N GLY A 734 13.67 10.14 -2.60
CA GLY A 734 14.29 9.03 -1.86
C GLY A 734 14.27 7.72 -2.65
N SER A 735 15.24 6.86 -2.37
CA SER A 735 15.48 5.64 -3.14
C SER A 735 15.06 4.35 -2.42
N ASN A 736 14.51 4.42 -1.22
CA ASN A 736 14.20 3.26 -0.37
C ASN A 736 12.70 3.05 -0.11
N LEU A 737 11.83 3.85 -0.76
CA LEU A 737 10.40 3.59 -0.76
C LEU A 737 10.12 2.44 -1.75
N PRO A 738 9.43 1.38 -1.36
CA PRO A 738 9.08 0.30 -2.28
C PRO A 738 8.13 0.79 -3.37
N THR A 739 8.09 0.07 -4.50
CA THR A 739 7.10 0.33 -5.55
C THR A 739 5.70 0.08 -5.00
N VAL A 740 4.94 1.15 -4.76
CA VAL A 740 3.60 1.10 -4.17
C VAL A 740 2.82 2.38 -4.50
N ALA A 741 1.51 2.26 -4.65
CA ALA A 741 0.63 3.41 -4.88
C ALA A 741 0.58 4.33 -3.64
N ILE A 742 0.72 5.63 -3.85
CA ILE A 742 0.68 6.66 -2.82
C ILE A 742 -0.65 7.41 -2.93
N HIS A 743 -1.62 6.98 -2.15
CA HIS A 743 -2.98 7.53 -2.22
C HIS A 743 -3.12 8.87 -1.49
N ASP A 744 -2.33 9.09 -0.44
CA ASP A 744 -2.36 10.36 0.28
C ASP A 744 -1.00 10.78 0.81
N LEU A 745 -0.79 12.10 0.91
CA LEU A 745 0.40 12.73 1.46
C LEU A 745 -0.03 13.83 2.45
N VAL A 746 0.65 13.90 3.59
CA VAL A 746 0.47 14.97 4.57
C VAL A 746 1.83 15.49 5.02
N ILE A 747 2.01 16.81 4.97
CA ILE A 747 3.18 17.48 5.57
C ILE A 747 2.80 17.84 7.00
N HIS A 748 3.54 17.34 8.00
CA HIS A 748 3.27 17.71 9.39
C HIS A 748 3.68 19.17 9.63
N PRO A 749 2.74 20.07 10.02
CA PRO A 749 2.98 21.52 9.99
C PRO A 749 4.04 21.98 11.01
N ARG A 750 4.21 21.31 12.15
CA ARG A 750 5.24 21.63 13.15
C ARG A 750 6.59 21.00 12.82
N ASP A 751 6.61 19.70 12.48
CA ASP A 751 7.84 18.93 12.38
C ASP A 751 8.44 18.95 10.98
N GLY A 752 7.66 19.34 9.95
CA GLY A 752 8.11 19.32 8.57
C GLY A 752 8.42 17.89 8.07
N ASP A 753 7.78 16.88 8.64
CA ASP A 753 7.86 15.50 8.16
C ASP A 753 6.85 15.30 7.04
N LEU A 754 7.23 14.59 5.98
CA LEU A 754 6.30 14.17 4.93
C LEU A 754 5.82 12.75 5.23
N VAL A 755 4.52 12.61 5.43
CA VAL A 755 3.86 11.34 5.74
C VAL A 755 3.16 10.82 4.49
N ALA A 756 3.43 9.59 4.09
CA ALA A 756 2.81 8.91 2.96
C ALA A 756 1.89 7.79 3.42
N GLY A 757 0.61 7.89 3.07
CA GLY A 757 -0.37 6.81 3.16
C GLY A 757 -0.32 5.98 1.90
N THR A 758 0.25 4.78 1.99
CA THR A 758 0.42 3.90 0.84
C THR A 758 -0.73 2.90 0.72
N HIS A 759 -1.07 2.54 -0.50
CA HIS A 759 -2.09 1.52 -0.73
C HIS A 759 -1.48 0.14 -0.91
N GLY A 760 -0.87 -0.40 0.18
CA GLY A 760 -0.27 -1.74 0.15
C GLY A 760 0.99 -1.94 1.00
N ARG A 761 1.59 -0.85 1.55
CA ARG A 761 2.79 -0.92 2.40
C ARG A 761 2.66 -0.09 3.68
N SER A 762 1.42 0.12 4.16
CA SER A 762 1.10 0.90 5.35
C SER A 762 1.61 2.34 5.29
N ILE A 763 2.08 2.93 6.39
CA ILE A 763 2.48 4.33 6.48
C ILE A 763 4.00 4.46 6.47
N TRP A 764 4.50 5.43 5.68
CA TRP A 764 5.91 5.79 5.61
C TRP A 764 6.09 7.26 5.97
N ILE A 765 7.20 7.59 6.61
CA ILE A 765 7.56 8.96 6.99
C ILE A 765 8.95 9.30 6.45
N LEU A 766 9.06 10.44 5.80
CA LEU A 766 10.32 11.10 5.51
C LEU A 766 10.51 12.23 6.52
N ASP A 767 11.41 12.02 7.47
CA ASP A 767 11.68 13.00 8.54
C ASP A 767 12.34 14.25 7.98
N ASP A 768 11.85 15.43 8.36
CA ASP A 768 12.42 16.73 8.07
C ASP A 768 12.71 17.01 6.58
N ILE A 769 11.68 17.46 5.85
CA ILE A 769 11.81 17.86 4.44
C ILE A 769 12.44 19.25 4.26
N SER A 770 12.78 19.96 5.33
CA SER A 770 13.28 21.35 5.24
C SER A 770 14.50 21.51 4.32
N PRO A 771 15.40 20.51 4.17
CA PRO A 771 16.51 20.63 3.21
C PRO A 771 16.08 20.82 1.76
N LEU A 772 14.91 20.30 1.36
CA LEU A 772 14.41 20.44 0.00
C LEU A 772 14.09 21.90 -0.37
N ARG A 773 13.83 22.76 0.62
CA ARG A 773 13.58 24.20 0.44
C ARG A 773 14.84 24.98 0.03
N PHE A 774 16.01 24.36 0.14
CA PHE A 774 17.32 24.98 -0.11
C PHE A 774 18.04 24.42 -1.34
N LEU A 775 17.39 23.62 -2.16
CA LEU A 775 17.99 23.00 -3.36
C LEU A 775 18.39 24.01 -4.43
N ASN A 776 17.78 25.19 -4.42
CA ASN A 776 18.11 26.29 -5.34
C ASN A 776 19.34 27.13 -4.89
N GLU A 777 19.96 26.78 -3.75
CA GLU A 777 21.17 27.39 -3.28
C GLU A 777 22.32 27.15 -4.27
N LYS A 778 23.16 28.21 -4.47
CA LYS A 778 24.30 28.19 -5.41
C LYS A 778 25.62 27.97 -4.71
N GLU A 779 25.61 27.95 -3.39
CA GLU A 779 26.80 27.85 -2.55
C GLU A 779 26.61 26.74 -1.49
N ASP A 780 27.74 26.22 -1.02
CA ASP A 780 27.75 25.30 0.11
C ASP A 780 27.11 25.98 1.33
N ASN A 781 26.21 25.25 2.05
CA ASN A 781 25.51 25.85 3.19
C ASN A 781 25.15 24.80 4.25
N LEU A 782 25.33 25.16 5.53
CA LEU A 782 24.79 24.41 6.66
C LEU A 782 23.35 24.86 6.86
N LEU A 783 22.40 23.93 6.67
CA LEU A 783 20.99 24.25 6.70
C LEU A 783 20.47 24.35 8.14
N PRO A 784 19.40 25.13 8.39
CA PRO A 784 18.82 25.28 9.72
C PRO A 784 18.48 23.91 10.35
N THR A 785 18.84 23.74 11.62
CA THR A 785 18.62 22.51 12.35
C THR A 785 17.35 22.61 13.19
N ARG A 786 16.43 21.65 13.04
CA ARG A 786 15.24 21.60 13.90
C ARG A 786 15.59 21.26 15.35
N ILE A 787 14.73 21.65 16.30
CA ILE A 787 14.87 21.28 17.72
C ILE A 787 14.83 19.75 17.83
N SER A 788 15.83 19.18 18.50
CA SER A 788 15.95 17.75 18.72
C SER A 788 15.47 17.38 20.12
N THR A 789 14.79 16.24 20.24
CA THR A 789 14.30 15.73 21.51
C THR A 789 15.19 14.57 21.96
N LYS A 790 15.72 14.66 23.16
CA LYS A 790 16.43 13.53 23.82
C LYS A 790 15.40 12.59 24.43
N TRP A 791 14.89 11.66 23.61
CA TRP A 791 13.88 10.71 24.03
C TRP A 791 14.41 9.72 25.05
N VAL A 792 13.71 9.54 26.16
CA VAL A 792 13.99 8.50 27.13
C VAL A 792 13.63 7.14 26.55
N LYS A 793 14.62 6.29 26.32
CA LYS A 793 14.41 4.94 25.81
C LYS A 793 13.83 4.05 26.92
N ILE A 794 12.70 3.42 26.63
CA ILE A 794 12.03 2.49 27.54
C ILE A 794 12.25 1.07 27.02
N ASN A 795 12.65 0.18 27.92
CA ASN A 795 12.59 -1.24 27.69
C ASN A 795 11.42 -1.78 28.54
N THR A 796 10.31 -2.12 27.90
CA THR A 796 9.13 -2.65 28.61
C THR A 796 9.38 -3.99 29.29
N GLY A 797 10.56 -4.61 29.09
CA GLY A 797 10.95 -5.88 29.70
C GLY A 797 10.08 -7.07 29.30
N ARG A 798 9.06 -6.85 28.49
CA ARG A 798 8.19 -7.93 28.01
C ARG A 798 8.96 -8.78 27.01
N LYS A 799 8.90 -10.08 27.18
CA LYS A 799 9.34 -11.05 26.18
C LYS A 799 8.34 -11.01 25.02
N GLN A 800 8.54 -10.04 24.11
CA GLN A 800 7.78 -9.99 22.86
C GLN A 800 8.35 -11.04 21.89
N PRO A 801 7.51 -11.68 21.08
CA PRO A 801 7.97 -12.60 20.05
C PRO A 801 8.96 -11.90 19.10
N PHE A 802 10.02 -12.59 18.70
CA PHE A 802 11.02 -12.09 17.75
C PHE A 802 10.44 -11.76 16.37
N PHE A 803 9.25 -12.27 16.07
CA PHE A 803 8.56 -12.19 14.81
C PHE A 803 7.51 -11.06 14.75
N GLU A 804 7.35 -10.27 15.81
CA GLU A 804 6.46 -9.10 15.78
C GLU A 804 7.02 -8.04 14.83
N PHE A 805 6.14 -7.40 14.04
CA PHE A 805 6.51 -6.24 13.25
C PHE A 805 7.05 -5.11 14.14
N ARG A 806 8.08 -4.44 13.64
CA ARG A 806 8.72 -3.31 14.32
C ARG A 806 8.86 -2.16 13.34
N GLY A 807 7.98 -1.17 13.47
CA GLY A 807 8.10 0.08 12.74
C GLY A 807 9.32 0.86 13.20
N GLU A 808 9.88 1.64 12.30
CA GLU A 808 11.12 2.37 12.53
C GLU A 808 10.85 3.69 13.26
N ASN A 809 11.59 3.92 14.33
CA ASN A 809 11.68 5.25 14.95
C ASN A 809 12.55 6.19 14.09
N PRO A 810 12.39 7.52 14.19
CA PRO A 810 13.35 8.45 13.60
C PRO A 810 14.76 8.21 14.17
N PRO A 811 15.81 8.58 13.42
CA PRO A 811 17.17 8.45 13.91
C PRO A 811 17.34 9.14 15.28
N TYR A 812 17.89 8.42 16.26
CA TYR A 812 18.14 8.98 17.58
C TYR A 812 19.28 9.98 17.54
N GLY A 813 18.96 11.25 17.78
CA GLY A 813 19.94 12.33 17.74
C GLY A 813 19.42 13.57 17.03
N THR A 814 20.34 14.45 16.71
CA THR A 814 20.08 15.67 15.91
C THR A 814 20.35 15.38 14.44
N LEU A 815 19.37 15.68 13.58
CA LEU A 815 19.56 15.69 12.13
C LEU A 815 20.25 16.99 11.73
N ILE A 816 21.44 16.88 11.11
CA ILE A 816 22.23 17.99 10.62
C ILE A 816 22.29 17.89 9.10
N ASN A 817 21.72 18.87 8.42
CA ASN A 817 21.61 18.89 6.97
C ASN A 817 22.62 19.89 6.40
N PHE A 818 23.35 19.48 5.36
CA PHE A 818 24.34 20.30 4.66
C PHE A 818 24.13 20.19 3.16
N PHE A 819 23.97 21.34 2.50
CA PHE A 819 23.96 21.38 1.05
C PHE A 819 25.37 21.65 0.52
N SER A 820 25.83 20.87 -0.44
CA SER A 820 27.12 21.03 -1.08
C SER A 820 26.99 21.08 -2.59
N THR A 821 27.74 21.99 -3.20
CA THR A 821 27.79 22.17 -4.67
C THR A 821 28.68 21.14 -5.37
N SER A 822 29.50 20.40 -4.61
CA SER A 822 30.46 19.44 -5.15
C SER A 822 30.83 18.36 -4.13
N ASN A 823 31.33 17.24 -4.62
CA ASN A 823 31.88 16.20 -3.74
C ASN A 823 33.11 16.74 -3.03
N THR A 824 33.17 16.60 -1.71
CA THR A 824 34.26 17.06 -0.86
C THR A 824 34.36 16.23 0.41
N GLU A 825 35.36 16.50 1.22
CA GLU A 825 35.52 15.91 2.56
C GLU A 825 35.55 17.03 3.60
N GLY A 826 35.22 16.68 4.83
CA GLY A 826 35.20 17.62 5.94
C GLY A 826 35.11 16.95 7.29
N GLU A 827 34.84 17.75 8.29
CA GLU A 827 34.64 17.31 9.67
C GLU A 827 33.43 17.98 10.28
N LEU A 828 32.55 17.19 10.93
CA LEU A 828 31.50 17.68 11.80
C LEU A 828 32.04 17.84 13.22
N ILE A 829 31.85 19.00 13.81
CA ILE A 829 32.28 19.35 15.15
C ILE A 829 31.08 19.83 15.94
N ILE A 830 30.77 19.22 17.07
CA ILE A 830 29.79 19.75 18.03
C ILE A 830 30.56 20.27 19.25
N SER A 831 30.18 21.47 19.72
CA SER A 831 30.84 22.12 20.86
C SER A 831 29.80 22.65 21.85
N LYS A 832 30.17 22.60 23.14
CA LYS A 832 29.41 23.28 24.20
C LYS A 832 30.09 24.62 24.51
N ASN A 833 29.29 25.66 24.79
CA ASN A 833 29.84 26.91 25.27
C ASN A 833 30.28 26.74 26.72
N ASN A 834 31.52 27.06 27.04
CA ASN A 834 31.97 27.11 28.40
C ASN A 834 31.42 28.40 29.06
N ILE A 835 30.74 28.27 30.21
CA ILE A 835 30.05 29.35 30.92
C ILE A 835 31.07 30.37 31.50
N ASP A 836 32.28 29.91 31.85
CA ASP A 836 33.26 30.68 32.58
C ASP A 836 34.11 31.62 31.68
N ASP A 837 34.39 31.24 30.43
CA ASP A 837 35.29 31.97 29.54
C ASP A 837 34.77 32.19 28.11
N ASN A 838 33.54 31.76 27.82
CA ASN A 838 32.91 31.83 26.52
C ASN A 838 33.67 31.06 25.41
N SER A 839 34.59 30.15 25.78
CA SER A 839 35.29 29.30 24.84
C SER A 839 34.33 28.19 24.36
N LYS A 840 34.60 27.68 23.16
CA LYS A 840 33.88 26.56 22.59
C LYS A 840 34.70 25.28 22.75
N GLU A 841 34.26 24.44 23.64
CA GLU A 841 34.91 23.12 23.84
C GLU A 841 34.26 22.08 22.90
N PRO A 842 35.05 21.49 22.00
CA PRO A 842 34.56 20.39 21.16
C PRO A 842 34.22 19.17 22.04
N ILE A 843 33.00 18.67 21.89
CA ILE A 843 32.50 17.50 22.63
C ILE A 843 32.24 16.31 21.72
N PHE A 844 32.26 16.52 20.38
CA PHE A 844 32.07 15.45 19.39
C PHE A 844 32.72 15.86 18.07
N ARG A 845 33.37 14.88 17.41
CA ARG A 845 33.98 15.04 16.09
C ARG A 845 33.70 13.83 15.21
N LYS A 846 33.43 14.09 13.91
CA LYS A 846 33.22 13.02 12.94
C LYS A 846 33.71 13.47 11.56
N SER A 847 34.58 12.67 10.94
CA SER A 847 34.97 12.87 9.54
C SER A 847 33.80 12.63 8.61
N LEU A 848 33.64 13.46 7.60
CA LEU A 848 32.54 13.46 6.65
C LEU A 848 33.04 13.24 5.23
N ASN A 849 32.37 12.34 4.50
CA ASN A 849 32.39 12.31 3.05
C ASN A 849 31.12 13.02 2.57
N ILE A 850 31.27 14.15 1.90
CA ILE A 850 30.19 15.04 1.49
C ILE A 850 30.01 14.90 -0.02
N LYS A 851 28.78 14.66 -0.48
CA LYS A 851 28.40 14.57 -1.88
C LYS A 851 27.82 15.90 -2.35
N ALA A 852 27.83 16.14 -3.64
CA ALA A 852 27.02 17.20 -4.23
C ALA A 852 25.52 16.95 -3.94
N GLY A 853 24.79 18.01 -3.56
CA GLY A 853 23.39 17.95 -3.12
C GLY A 853 23.22 17.94 -1.60
N ILE A 854 22.10 17.41 -1.12
CA ILE A 854 21.76 17.31 0.30
C ILE A 854 22.55 16.17 0.95
N ASN A 855 23.20 16.49 2.06
CA ASN A 855 23.85 15.53 2.94
C ASN A 855 23.21 15.60 4.31
N ARG A 856 22.82 14.45 4.88
CA ARG A 856 22.19 14.35 6.19
C ARG A 856 23.09 13.57 7.14
N PHE A 857 23.50 14.21 8.21
CA PHE A 857 24.29 13.61 9.28
C PHE A 857 23.47 13.54 10.55
N VAL A 858 23.77 12.55 11.38
CA VAL A 858 23.16 12.41 12.69
C VAL A 858 24.23 12.58 13.77
N TRP A 859 23.98 13.48 14.70
CA TRP A 859 24.71 13.51 15.95
C TRP A 859 23.86 12.78 17.01
N PRO A 860 24.25 11.56 17.46
CA PRO A 860 23.44 10.73 18.34
C PRO A 860 23.51 11.13 19.81
N PHE A 861 23.78 12.38 20.12
CA PHE A 861 24.07 12.96 21.44
C PHE A 861 25.30 12.40 22.11
N GLU A 862 26.16 11.65 21.40
CA GLU A 862 27.40 11.10 21.93
C GLU A 862 28.39 12.22 22.24
N LEU A 863 29.13 12.05 23.36
CA LEU A 863 30.26 12.88 23.72
C LEU A 863 31.55 12.20 23.26
N GLU A 864 32.54 13.02 22.84
CA GLU A 864 33.88 12.52 22.57
C GLU A 864 34.51 12.04 23.90
N ARG A 865 35.06 10.86 23.88
CA ARG A 865 35.57 10.18 25.08
C ARG A 865 37.05 10.37 25.19
N THR A 866 37.51 10.61 26.42
CA THR A 866 38.95 10.71 26.74
C THR A 866 39.66 9.34 26.63
N GLU A 867 40.94 9.34 26.44
CA GLU A 867 41.76 8.13 26.39
C GLU A 867 41.67 7.31 27.71
N ASP A 868 41.58 8.01 28.85
CA ASP A 868 41.39 7.39 30.16
C ASP A 868 40.06 6.66 30.29
N GLU A 869 38.97 7.24 29.73
CA GLU A 869 37.65 6.61 29.71
C GLU A 869 37.62 5.40 28.78
N PHE A 870 38.33 5.49 27.64
CA PHE A 870 38.49 4.36 26.74
C PHE A 870 39.17 3.19 27.45
N PHE A 871 40.25 3.41 28.16
CA PHE A 871 40.98 2.35 28.87
C PHE A 871 40.14 1.76 30.01
N ARG A 872 39.43 2.58 30.80
CA ARG A 872 38.52 2.07 31.85
C ARG A 872 37.40 1.21 31.26
N TYR A 873 36.82 1.63 30.17
CA TYR A 873 35.75 0.87 29.48
C TYR A 873 36.28 -0.45 28.94
N ARG A 874 37.40 -0.43 28.26
CA ARG A 874 38.07 -1.62 27.75
C ARG A 874 38.41 -2.61 28.87
N ASP A 875 38.96 -2.14 29.98
CA ASP A 875 39.31 -2.96 31.13
C ASP A 875 38.07 -3.60 31.78
N ASN A 876 36.96 -2.89 31.83
CA ASN A 876 35.67 -3.43 32.26
C ASN A 876 35.20 -4.56 31.35
N LEU A 877 35.25 -4.39 30.03
CA LEU A 877 34.86 -5.45 29.06
C LEU A 877 35.77 -6.68 29.19
N ILE A 878 37.06 -6.48 29.45
CA ILE A 878 38.00 -7.59 29.70
C ILE A 878 37.65 -8.32 31.00
N LYS A 879 37.26 -7.58 32.05
CA LYS A 879 36.82 -8.14 33.32
C LYS A 879 35.55 -8.97 33.13
N ILE A 880 34.56 -8.43 32.44
CA ILE A 880 33.29 -9.11 32.08
C ILE A 880 33.59 -10.40 31.30
N LYS A 881 34.44 -10.36 30.28
CA LYS A 881 34.86 -11.56 29.53
C LYS A 881 35.48 -12.62 30.45
N LYS A 882 36.30 -12.23 31.40
CA LYS A 882 36.91 -13.16 32.38
C LYS A 882 35.86 -13.80 33.29
N GLU A 883 34.96 -13.00 33.84
CA GLU A 883 33.85 -13.48 34.70
C GLU A 883 32.93 -14.41 33.90
N PHE A 884 32.60 -14.03 32.69
CA PHE A 884 31.79 -14.83 31.78
C PHE A 884 32.44 -16.17 31.42
N LYS A 885 33.77 -16.17 31.19
CA LYS A 885 34.55 -17.38 30.91
C LYS A 885 34.53 -18.38 32.07
N SER A 886 34.27 -17.94 33.29
CA SER A 886 34.15 -18.80 34.48
C SER A 886 32.77 -19.48 34.58
N VAL A 887 31.75 -18.95 33.93
CA VAL A 887 30.35 -19.38 34.07
C VAL A 887 29.88 -20.21 32.87
N VAL A 888 30.42 -19.98 31.66
CA VAL A 888 30.00 -20.66 30.42
C VAL A 888 30.70 -21.97 30.21
N ILE A 889 29.92 -23.04 29.98
CA ILE A 889 30.41 -24.43 29.82
C ILE A 889 31.15 -24.61 28.48
N ASP A 890 30.77 -23.89 27.44
CA ASP A 890 31.46 -23.92 26.14
C ASP A 890 32.39 -22.70 25.98
N LYS A 891 33.67 -22.95 26.20
CA LYS A 891 34.71 -21.93 26.16
C LYS A 891 35.28 -21.65 24.77
N LYS A 892 34.93 -22.45 23.75
CA LYS A 892 35.59 -22.41 22.44
C LYS A 892 35.34 -21.16 21.60
N GLY A 893 34.29 -20.42 21.87
CA GLY A 893 33.91 -19.22 21.08
C GLY A 893 34.39 -17.90 21.69
N LEU A 894 34.77 -17.83 22.94
CA LEU A 894 35.07 -16.58 23.64
C LEU A 894 36.38 -15.92 23.21
N ASP A 895 37.32 -16.68 22.67
CA ASP A 895 38.67 -16.17 22.33
C ASP A 895 38.66 -15.30 21.06
N LYS A 896 37.60 -15.40 20.24
CA LYS A 896 37.36 -14.49 19.08
C LYS A 896 37.06 -13.04 19.51
N TYR A 897 36.61 -12.81 20.76
CA TYR A 897 36.30 -11.47 21.27
C TYR A 897 37.52 -10.89 22.00
N ASN A 898 38.36 -10.21 21.24
CA ASN A 898 39.55 -9.59 21.79
C ASN A 898 39.32 -8.09 22.02
N PHE A 899 39.02 -7.69 23.27
CA PHE A 899 38.86 -6.30 23.66
C PHE A 899 40.19 -5.56 23.87
N ILE A 900 41.31 -6.30 23.99
CA ILE A 900 42.64 -5.73 24.33
C ILE A 900 43.24 -5.00 23.11
N ASP A 901 43.05 -5.54 21.90
CA ASP A 901 43.67 -5.02 20.69
C ASP A 901 42.88 -3.86 20.04
N GLN A 902 41.73 -3.52 20.64
CA GLN A 902 40.92 -2.42 20.13
C GLN A 902 41.54 -1.07 20.47
N LYS A 903 41.63 -0.18 19.46
CA LYS A 903 42.27 1.13 19.56
C LYS A 903 41.29 2.29 19.61
N SER A 904 40.03 2.03 19.37
CA SER A 904 38.97 3.03 19.36
C SER A 904 37.69 2.50 20.01
N PHE A 905 36.83 3.43 20.49
CA PHE A 905 35.53 3.06 21.02
C PHE A 905 34.65 2.40 19.96
N THR A 906 34.72 2.85 18.69
CA THR A 906 33.97 2.27 17.58
C THR A 906 34.31 0.80 17.38
N ASP A 907 35.58 0.46 17.38
CA ASP A 907 36.01 -0.93 17.21
C ASP A 907 35.66 -1.78 18.42
N LEU A 908 35.86 -1.23 19.62
CA LEU A 908 35.47 -1.86 20.87
C LEU A 908 33.97 -2.15 20.94
N ASN A 909 33.13 -1.22 20.50
CA ASN A 909 31.67 -1.39 20.45
C ASN A 909 31.26 -2.44 19.41
N LYS A 910 31.92 -2.56 18.26
CA LYS A 910 31.64 -3.64 17.27
C LYS A 910 31.91 -5.02 17.90
N VAL A 911 33.06 -5.17 18.56
CA VAL A 911 33.40 -6.44 19.21
C VAL A 911 32.41 -6.74 20.34
N ARG A 912 32.04 -5.72 21.14
CA ARG A 912 31.03 -5.84 22.20
C ARG A 912 29.67 -6.24 21.61
N LYS A 913 29.22 -5.60 20.53
CA LYS A 913 27.96 -5.92 19.90
C LYS A 913 27.93 -7.38 19.45
N SER A 914 29.00 -7.84 18.78
CA SER A 914 29.10 -9.24 18.37
C SER A 914 29.10 -10.21 19.57
N PHE A 915 29.71 -9.83 20.69
CA PHE A 915 29.65 -10.61 21.90
C PHE A 915 28.25 -10.69 22.50
N LEU A 916 27.50 -9.56 22.49
CA LEU A 916 26.11 -9.51 22.95
C LEU A 916 25.16 -10.27 22.03
N ASP A 917 25.35 -10.18 20.72
CA ASP A 917 24.54 -10.89 19.71
C ASP A 917 24.68 -12.42 19.88
N ASP A 918 25.91 -12.91 20.20
CA ASP A 918 26.16 -14.35 20.36
C ASP A 918 25.71 -14.89 21.72
N TYR A 919 25.82 -14.11 22.79
CA TYR A 919 25.63 -14.61 24.18
C TYR A 919 24.48 -13.90 24.94
N GLY A 920 23.96 -12.78 24.44
CA GLY A 920 22.94 -11.98 25.10
C GLY A 920 23.43 -11.21 26.34
N MET A 921 22.53 -10.43 26.95
CA MET A 921 22.81 -9.62 28.14
C MET A 921 22.91 -10.47 29.43
N TYR A 922 22.36 -11.67 29.43
CA TYR A 922 22.35 -12.59 30.56
C TYR A 922 22.80 -13.97 30.11
N ALA A 923 23.88 -14.44 30.63
CA ALA A 923 24.35 -15.79 30.42
C ALA A 923 24.55 -16.49 31.76
N GLY A 924 23.97 -17.67 31.93
CA GLY A 924 24.08 -18.46 33.14
C GLY A 924 23.57 -17.77 34.43
N GLY A 925 22.63 -16.80 34.29
CA GLY A 925 22.06 -16.05 35.41
C GLY A 925 22.92 -14.87 35.89
N VAL A 926 24.07 -14.61 35.27
CA VAL A 926 24.93 -13.46 35.57
C VAL A 926 24.59 -12.31 34.59
N LYS A 927 24.27 -11.12 35.11
CA LYS A 927 24.16 -9.91 34.33
C LYS A 927 25.55 -9.53 33.80
N VAL A 928 25.73 -9.73 32.48
CA VAL A 928 27.02 -9.56 31.81
C VAL A 928 27.38 -8.09 31.59
N PHE A 929 26.38 -7.20 31.57
CA PHE A 929 26.57 -5.76 31.38
C PHE A 929 25.68 -4.97 32.35
N ASP A 930 26.26 -3.97 33.01
CA ASP A 930 25.55 -3.01 33.84
C ASP A 930 25.18 -1.81 32.96
N ASP A 931 23.87 -1.55 32.82
CA ASP A 931 23.36 -0.42 32.03
C ASP A 931 23.86 0.94 32.55
N LYS A 932 24.19 1.02 33.85
CA LYS A 932 24.73 2.23 34.46
C LYS A 932 26.10 2.68 33.94
N LEU A 933 26.85 1.79 33.26
CA LEU A 933 28.10 2.16 32.61
C LEU A 933 27.91 2.87 31.27
N TYR A 934 26.67 2.96 30.76
CA TYR A 934 26.31 3.54 29.47
C TYR A 934 25.65 4.91 29.56
N ASP A 935 24.96 5.24 30.66
CA ASP A 935 24.12 6.42 30.80
C ASP A 935 24.91 7.74 30.92
N ASN A 936 26.22 7.73 31.07
CA ASN A 936 26.99 8.94 31.35
C ASN A 936 27.78 9.53 30.17
N PHE A 937 27.50 9.10 28.94
CA PHE A 937 28.26 9.53 27.77
C PHE A 937 27.38 10.20 26.69
N GLU A 938 26.19 10.59 27.03
CA GLU A 938 25.32 11.39 26.17
C GLU A 938 25.30 12.84 26.65
N ALA A 939 25.27 13.75 25.68
CA ALA A 939 25.10 15.18 25.97
C ALA A 939 23.77 15.44 26.69
N ASP A 940 23.76 16.36 27.63
CA ASP A 940 22.57 16.83 28.32
C ASP A 940 21.69 17.67 27.38
N GLU A 941 20.47 17.97 27.84
CA GLU A 941 19.62 18.98 27.21
C GLU A 941 20.33 20.35 27.26
N GLY A 942 20.18 21.14 26.19
CA GLY A 942 20.83 22.46 26.10
C GLY A 942 21.05 22.97 24.69
N ILE A 943 21.84 24.01 24.62
CA ILE A 943 22.22 24.63 23.34
C ILE A 943 23.68 24.28 23.03
N TYR A 944 23.90 23.77 21.82
CA TYR A 944 25.21 23.39 21.31
C TYR A 944 25.54 24.18 20.04
N ASN A 945 26.81 24.28 19.70
CA ASN A 945 27.25 24.80 18.41
C ASN A 945 27.61 23.64 17.50
N VAL A 946 27.18 23.70 16.26
CA VAL A 946 27.59 22.81 15.19
C VAL A 946 28.51 23.57 14.24
N GLU A 947 29.62 22.95 13.84
CA GLU A 947 30.53 23.44 12.80
C GLU A 947 30.74 22.30 11.78
N ILE A 948 30.54 22.59 10.49
CA ILE A 948 31.07 21.76 9.42
C ILE A 948 32.29 22.48 8.85
N ARG A 949 33.43 21.81 8.91
CA ARG A 949 34.71 22.31 8.42
C ARG A 949 35.11 21.47 7.22
N LEU A 950 35.19 22.12 6.04
CA LEU A 950 35.64 21.45 4.82
C LEU A 950 37.19 21.40 4.78
N ASN A 951 37.75 20.41 4.07
CA ASN A 951 39.21 20.29 3.91
C ASN A 951 39.87 21.47 3.21
N ASN A 952 39.12 22.31 2.45
CA ASN A 952 39.56 23.54 1.85
C ASN A 952 39.62 24.71 2.85
N GLY A 953 39.29 24.50 4.11
CA GLY A 953 39.32 25.51 5.19
C GLY A 953 38.05 26.31 5.37
N LYS A 954 37.02 26.17 4.51
CA LYS A 954 35.70 26.81 4.72
C LYS A 954 35.04 26.24 5.98
N LYS A 955 34.33 27.08 6.72
CA LYS A 955 33.61 26.72 7.95
C LYS A 955 32.17 27.21 7.88
N PHE A 956 31.25 26.37 8.29
CA PHE A 956 29.82 26.65 8.38
C PHE A 956 29.38 26.36 9.81
N THR A 957 28.67 27.27 10.43
CA THR A 957 28.29 27.15 11.85
C THR A 957 26.83 27.49 12.08
N ASP A 958 26.19 26.73 12.98
CA ASP A 958 24.84 27.00 13.46
C ASP A 958 24.71 26.54 14.92
N LYS A 959 23.51 26.68 15.51
CA LYS A 959 23.17 26.24 16.86
C LYS A 959 22.23 25.05 16.81
N ILE A 960 22.46 24.08 17.66
CA ILE A 960 21.59 22.93 17.92
C ILE A 960 20.90 23.16 19.27
N ILE A 961 19.59 22.95 19.30
CA ILE A 961 18.79 22.93 20.53
C ILE A 961 18.39 21.49 20.80
N VAL A 962 18.83 20.95 21.93
CA VAL A 962 18.44 19.64 22.46
C VAL A 962 17.50 19.87 23.63
N ARG A 963 16.25 19.42 23.51
CA ARG A 963 15.25 19.51 24.60
C ARG A 963 15.06 18.17 25.29
N GLU A 964 14.52 18.23 26.47
CA GLU A 964 14.09 17.07 27.24
C GLU A 964 12.88 16.37 26.58
N ASP A 965 12.76 15.08 26.85
CA ASP A 965 11.59 14.27 26.47
C ASP A 965 10.30 14.87 27.12
N PRO A 966 9.33 15.36 26.31
CA PRO A 966 8.11 15.97 26.84
C PRO A 966 7.20 14.96 27.58
N LEU A 967 7.42 13.67 27.39
CA LEU A 967 6.69 12.60 28.05
C LEU A 967 7.39 12.07 29.33
N LYS A 968 8.52 12.67 29.71
CA LYS A 968 9.17 12.34 30.97
C LYS A 968 8.32 12.89 32.10
N SER A 969 7.65 12.01 32.84
CA SER A 969 6.92 12.42 34.07
C SER A 969 7.92 12.98 35.07
N ASN A 970 7.66 14.18 35.57
CA ASN A 970 8.40 14.79 36.67
C ASN A 970 8.27 13.98 37.95
#